data_0093cece735eebd53de50e212441d5c5
#
_entry.id   0093cece735eebd53de50e212441d5c5
#
_cell.length_a   1.000
_cell.length_b   1.000
_cell.length_c   1.000
_cell.angle_alpha   90.00
_cell.angle_beta   90.00
_cell.angle_gamma   90.00
#
_symmetry.space_group_name_H-M   'P 1'
#
loop_
_entity.id
_entity.type
_entity.pdbx_description
1 polymer ?
#
loop_
_entity_poly.entity_id
_entity_poly.type
_entity_poly.pdbx_seq_one_letter_code
_entity_poly.pdbx_strand_id
1 'polypeptide(L)'
;MNTSVHPSLSIFQNYKKSDLEKLPSETFKLASSYLSKDQIAQINLAYCVAKEAHQDQKRREGSPYISHPVEVANILLAYHLDHETICAGLMHDVLEDSNVQKSSLEKLFGKDIANLVDGVSKLNKMEFSDIAERNAQSTQKMALAMSKDIRVIIVKLCDRLHNMRTIEFLPREKQIKKSKETLELYGPIAIRIGMQSLRSELEDLAFECLHPVRARLLKSAIKTARRGRSRIIYRLKKHIKYSLGKNNVQATVQGREKAMSSIYQKIKVKKKPFSEIFDVFAFRVIVESAEDAYRALGIIHNIFKPIEQRFKDYIAIPKTNGYQALHTTLIAENGIPIEIQIQTKSMELVAENGIAAHWAYKSKDSNGPRFFGARKWAEGLEDLNLNSKDSHEFIESLKTDLFNDEVYVFTPKGEIVNLKNGSTPIDLAYELHTDLGNKAIACKVNRKYAPLNVQLDNGQSIEIITGDEVAPDPAWLNFVVSSKARSAIRATLRNQKVSHARKIGRVMLESELKREGSKLSDYRGSRMQKILNTIGATSLNQLLTDLGLGKKTSNLVAERFFIGKKSVDSETLQSETMTLTDNMLAGVSVIYAKCCLPISGDPIIAHTDTDRGVVIHHARCRQVKNIRGKQKNLFPAIWGEDKKERFYRAYVRVLVEDRPGILADIASIFATQKVNIMSVNSKDIDAVIQEFLFEAEFSSIEMAKKLMIKVRALKSVTSCTRIVNDERSKNEKTS
;
A
#
# COMPACT_ATOMS: atom_id res chain seq x y z
N MET A 1 -13.92 38.18 -23.49
CA MET A 1 -14.83 38.29 -22.34
C MET A 1 -16.26 38.16 -22.83
N ASN A 2 -16.76 36.95 -22.98
CA ASN A 2 -18.19 36.68 -23.17
C ASN A 2 -18.59 35.71 -22.09
N THR A 3 -19.14 36.27 -21.03
CA THR A 3 -19.83 35.52 -19.98
C THR A 3 -21.20 35.11 -20.50
N SER A 4 -21.25 33.95 -21.17
CA SER A 4 -22.53 33.28 -21.41
C SER A 4 -23.06 32.80 -20.06
N VAL A 5 -24.07 33.47 -19.55
CA VAL A 5 -24.85 33.07 -18.39
C VAL A 5 -25.54 31.77 -18.75
N HIS A 6 -25.07 30.63 -18.22
CA HIS A 6 -25.79 29.37 -18.35
C HIS A 6 -27.19 29.51 -17.73
N PRO A 7 -28.25 29.04 -18.40
CA PRO A 7 -29.61 29.12 -17.89
C PRO A 7 -29.64 28.43 -16.52
N SER A 8 -30.20 29.13 -15.53
CA SER A 8 -30.34 28.60 -14.18
C SER A 8 -31.17 27.33 -14.22
N LEU A 9 -30.79 26.30 -13.43
CA LEU A 9 -31.56 25.03 -13.28
C LEU A 9 -33.04 25.24 -12.91
N SER A 10 -33.49 26.49 -12.74
CA SER A 10 -34.90 26.87 -12.61
C SER A 10 -35.78 26.38 -13.77
N ILE A 11 -35.20 26.17 -14.95
CA ILE A 11 -35.90 25.58 -16.08
C ILE A 11 -36.41 24.16 -15.73
N PHE A 12 -35.62 23.36 -14.99
CA PHE A 12 -36.00 21.98 -14.63
C PHE A 12 -37.07 21.88 -13.51
N GLN A 13 -37.32 22.95 -12.73
CA GLN A 13 -38.36 22.95 -11.68
C GLN A 13 -39.79 22.90 -12.25
N ASN A 14 -39.96 23.32 -13.51
CA ASN A 14 -41.25 23.40 -14.20
C ASN A 14 -41.43 22.34 -15.31
N TYR A 15 -40.47 21.43 -15.48
CA TYR A 15 -40.56 20.39 -16.53
C TYR A 15 -41.66 19.38 -16.21
N LYS A 16 -42.57 19.19 -17.18
CA LYS A 16 -43.49 18.02 -17.15
C LYS A 16 -42.71 16.77 -17.50
N LYS A 17 -43.01 15.64 -16.83
CA LYS A 17 -42.36 14.33 -17.08
C LYS A 17 -42.37 13.91 -18.57
N SER A 18 -43.30 14.47 -19.39
CA SER A 18 -43.45 14.22 -20.83
C SER A 18 -42.36 14.88 -21.69
N ASP A 19 -41.70 15.91 -21.20
CA ASP A 19 -40.83 16.78 -22.00
C ASP A 19 -39.35 16.47 -21.79
N LEU A 20 -39.04 15.49 -20.91
CA LEU A 20 -37.68 15.04 -20.64
C LEU A 20 -37.15 14.17 -21.78
N GLU A 21 -35.94 14.47 -22.23
CA GLU A 21 -35.26 13.60 -23.19
C GLU A 21 -35.03 12.21 -22.56
N LYS A 22 -35.25 11.16 -23.36
CA LYS A 22 -35.14 9.79 -22.87
C LYS A 22 -33.71 9.35 -22.70
N LEU A 23 -33.43 8.58 -21.65
CA LEU A 23 -32.17 7.86 -21.46
C LEU A 23 -31.78 7.08 -22.74
N PRO A 24 -30.44 6.94 -23.01
CA PRO A 24 -30.00 6.03 -24.05
C PRO A 24 -30.60 4.63 -23.88
N SER A 25 -30.91 3.99 -24.99
CA SER A 25 -31.66 2.71 -25.00
C SER A 25 -31.00 1.61 -24.15
N GLU A 26 -29.68 1.53 -24.15
CA GLU A 26 -28.91 0.58 -23.34
C GLU A 26 -29.05 0.88 -21.84
N THR A 27 -28.84 2.12 -21.44
CA THR A 27 -28.98 2.59 -20.05
C THR A 27 -30.39 2.35 -19.53
N PHE A 28 -31.43 2.65 -20.35
CA PHE A 28 -32.81 2.39 -20.01
C PHE A 28 -33.08 0.90 -19.82
N LYS A 29 -32.57 0.04 -20.70
CA LYS A 29 -32.71 -1.42 -20.61
C LYS A 29 -32.09 -1.96 -19.32
N LEU A 30 -30.89 -1.51 -18.99
CA LEU A 30 -30.19 -1.90 -17.75
C LEU A 30 -30.99 -1.44 -16.52
N ALA A 31 -31.42 -0.18 -16.48
CA ALA A 31 -32.20 0.38 -15.37
C ALA A 31 -33.54 -0.37 -15.18
N SER A 32 -34.23 -0.66 -16.27
CA SER A 32 -35.56 -1.33 -16.26
C SER A 32 -35.50 -2.79 -15.77
N SER A 33 -34.30 -3.39 -15.68
CA SER A 33 -34.16 -4.77 -15.22
C SER A 33 -34.43 -4.95 -13.73
N TYR A 34 -34.28 -3.90 -12.90
CA TYR A 34 -34.42 -4.02 -11.44
C TYR A 34 -34.95 -2.76 -10.73
N LEU A 35 -35.04 -1.60 -11.40
CA LEU A 35 -35.52 -0.36 -10.80
C LEU A 35 -36.99 -0.09 -11.10
N SER A 36 -37.65 0.63 -10.19
CA SER A 36 -39.03 1.07 -10.37
C SER A 36 -39.17 2.21 -11.40
N LYS A 37 -40.37 2.41 -11.92
CA LYS A 37 -40.64 3.49 -12.88
C LYS A 37 -40.30 4.89 -12.32
N ASP A 38 -40.57 5.12 -11.05
CA ASP A 38 -40.27 6.42 -10.40
C ASP A 38 -38.77 6.64 -10.24
N GLN A 39 -38.03 5.60 -9.90
CA GLN A 39 -36.56 5.65 -9.82
C GLN A 39 -35.94 5.91 -11.21
N ILE A 40 -36.45 5.26 -12.26
CA ILE A 40 -36.00 5.50 -13.64
C ILE A 40 -36.34 6.93 -14.07
N ALA A 41 -37.47 7.49 -13.64
CA ALA A 41 -37.79 8.88 -13.92
C ALA A 41 -36.79 9.87 -13.27
N GLN A 42 -36.35 9.59 -12.05
CA GLN A 42 -35.30 10.41 -11.41
C GLN A 42 -33.95 10.29 -12.13
N ILE A 43 -33.56 9.09 -12.57
CA ILE A 43 -32.34 8.88 -13.37
C ILE A 43 -32.44 9.62 -14.71
N ASN A 44 -33.59 9.62 -15.34
CA ASN A 44 -33.85 10.36 -16.58
C ASN A 44 -33.70 11.88 -16.36
N LEU A 45 -34.22 12.40 -15.26
CA LEU A 45 -34.02 13.80 -14.88
C LEU A 45 -32.54 14.14 -14.63
N ALA A 46 -31.81 13.26 -13.94
CA ALA A 46 -30.37 13.42 -13.72
C ALA A 46 -29.56 13.44 -15.02
N TYR A 47 -29.95 12.60 -15.99
CA TYR A 47 -29.37 12.60 -17.33
C TYR A 47 -29.60 13.94 -18.05
N CYS A 48 -30.83 14.47 -18.02
CA CYS A 48 -31.14 15.74 -18.67
C CYS A 48 -30.34 16.91 -18.05
N VAL A 49 -30.26 16.95 -16.70
CA VAL A 49 -29.49 17.96 -15.97
C VAL A 49 -27.98 17.86 -16.33
N ALA A 50 -27.42 16.66 -16.34
CA ALA A 50 -26.02 16.45 -16.71
C ALA A 50 -25.76 16.83 -18.19
N LYS A 51 -26.68 16.48 -19.10
CA LYS A 51 -26.56 16.82 -20.51
C LYS A 51 -26.57 18.31 -20.76
N GLU A 52 -27.46 19.04 -20.10
CA GLU A 52 -27.52 20.51 -20.15
C GLU A 52 -26.25 21.14 -19.58
N ALA A 53 -25.82 20.66 -18.42
CA ALA A 53 -24.62 21.19 -17.75
C ALA A 53 -23.34 21.04 -18.58
N HIS A 54 -23.28 20.05 -19.46
CA HIS A 54 -22.12 19.74 -20.31
C HIS A 54 -22.38 19.97 -21.81
N GLN A 55 -23.39 20.73 -22.19
CA GLN A 55 -23.86 20.89 -23.58
C GLN A 55 -22.75 21.29 -24.54
N ASP A 56 -21.89 22.22 -24.15
CA ASP A 56 -20.81 22.77 -24.99
C ASP A 56 -19.46 22.06 -24.83
N GLN A 57 -19.43 21.02 -24.01
CA GLN A 57 -18.19 20.31 -23.69
C GLN A 57 -18.02 19.07 -24.57
N LYS A 58 -16.78 18.88 -25.03
CA LYS A 58 -16.38 17.68 -25.80
C LYS A 58 -15.22 16.98 -25.14
N ARG A 59 -15.22 15.67 -25.23
CA ARG A 59 -14.06 14.85 -24.85
C ARG A 59 -12.92 15.00 -25.87
N ARG A 60 -11.72 14.55 -25.50
CA ARG A 60 -10.53 14.61 -26.37
C ARG A 60 -10.67 13.76 -27.62
N GLU A 61 -11.49 12.73 -27.59
CA GLU A 61 -11.85 11.90 -28.75
C GLU A 61 -12.87 12.57 -29.68
N GLY A 62 -13.38 13.76 -29.31
CA GLY A 62 -14.35 14.52 -30.10
C GLY A 62 -15.83 14.23 -29.78
N SER A 63 -16.13 13.19 -28.99
CA SER A 63 -17.49 12.86 -28.57
C SER A 63 -18.05 13.90 -27.58
N PRO A 64 -19.40 14.10 -27.50
CA PRO A 64 -20.01 14.93 -26.47
C PRO A 64 -19.63 14.47 -25.05
N TYR A 65 -19.38 15.41 -24.14
CA TYR A 65 -18.92 15.06 -22.77
C TYR A 65 -19.90 14.14 -22.03
N ILE A 66 -21.19 14.28 -22.25
CA ILE A 66 -22.25 13.48 -21.61
C ILE A 66 -22.07 11.96 -21.81
N SER A 67 -21.35 11.54 -22.85
CA SER A 67 -21.05 10.12 -23.07
C SER A 67 -20.31 9.50 -21.88
N HIS A 68 -19.43 10.26 -21.21
CA HIS A 68 -18.71 9.79 -20.03
C HIS A 68 -19.60 9.52 -18.81
N PRO A 69 -20.40 10.47 -18.32
CA PRO A 69 -21.35 10.21 -17.23
C PRO A 69 -22.33 9.06 -17.52
N VAL A 70 -22.78 8.93 -18.77
CA VAL A 70 -23.65 7.82 -19.19
C VAL A 70 -22.93 6.48 -19.05
N GLU A 71 -21.68 6.37 -19.50
CA GLU A 71 -20.90 5.13 -19.34
C GLU A 71 -20.59 4.81 -17.86
N VAL A 72 -20.31 5.84 -17.04
CA VAL A 72 -20.19 5.66 -15.59
C VAL A 72 -21.49 5.11 -14.99
N ALA A 73 -22.65 5.65 -15.40
CA ALA A 73 -23.96 5.16 -14.98
C ALA A 73 -24.22 3.72 -15.46
N ASN A 74 -23.82 3.36 -16.69
CA ASN A 74 -23.93 2.00 -17.21
C ASN A 74 -23.10 1.01 -16.38
N ILE A 75 -21.89 1.40 -15.95
CA ILE A 75 -21.06 0.58 -15.07
C ILE A 75 -21.76 0.40 -13.71
N LEU A 76 -22.30 1.48 -13.11
CA LEU A 76 -23.01 1.42 -11.84
C LEU A 76 -24.28 0.54 -11.93
N LEU A 77 -25.04 0.64 -13.04
CA LEU A 77 -26.21 -0.19 -13.33
C LEU A 77 -25.85 -1.67 -13.44
N ALA A 78 -24.72 -2.00 -14.06
CA ALA A 78 -24.24 -3.39 -14.16
C ALA A 78 -23.92 -4.01 -12.78
N TYR A 79 -23.58 -3.19 -11.78
CA TYR A 79 -23.43 -3.61 -10.39
C TYR A 79 -24.73 -3.59 -9.57
N HIS A 80 -25.87 -3.30 -10.18
CA HIS A 80 -27.19 -3.23 -9.55
C HIS A 80 -27.28 -2.26 -8.35
N LEU A 81 -26.64 -1.10 -8.45
CA LEU A 81 -26.65 -0.07 -7.40
C LEU A 81 -27.99 0.67 -7.35
N ASP A 82 -28.24 1.37 -6.24
CA ASP A 82 -29.44 2.17 -6.05
C ASP A 82 -29.50 3.37 -7.01
N HIS A 83 -30.71 3.86 -7.23
CA HIS A 83 -30.96 4.97 -8.16
C HIS A 83 -30.25 6.27 -7.74
N GLU A 84 -30.06 6.49 -6.43
CA GLU A 84 -29.35 7.66 -5.90
C GLU A 84 -27.90 7.66 -6.33
N THR A 85 -27.23 6.52 -6.23
CA THR A 85 -25.84 6.33 -6.68
C THR A 85 -25.71 6.51 -8.20
N ILE A 86 -26.69 6.02 -8.97
CA ILE A 86 -26.70 6.17 -10.43
C ILE A 86 -26.89 7.65 -10.81
N CYS A 87 -27.82 8.35 -10.16
CA CYS A 87 -28.01 9.79 -10.33
C CYS A 87 -26.71 10.56 -10.00
N ALA A 88 -26.06 10.20 -8.90
CA ALA A 88 -24.76 10.79 -8.55
C ALA A 88 -23.68 10.49 -9.60
N GLY A 89 -23.66 9.29 -10.18
CA GLY A 89 -22.78 8.92 -11.28
C GLY A 89 -23.00 9.73 -12.56
N LEU A 90 -24.27 10.03 -12.91
CA LEU A 90 -24.60 10.89 -14.03
C LEU A 90 -24.18 12.35 -13.80
N MET A 91 -24.23 12.83 -12.56
CA MET A 91 -24.00 14.22 -12.21
C MET A 91 -22.64 14.48 -11.52
N HIS A 92 -21.74 13.50 -11.48
CA HIS A 92 -20.53 13.55 -10.65
C HIS A 92 -19.60 14.74 -10.97
N ASP A 93 -19.56 15.20 -12.22
CA ASP A 93 -18.76 16.33 -12.67
C ASP A 93 -19.56 17.65 -12.76
N VAL A 94 -20.89 17.63 -12.59
CA VAL A 94 -21.74 18.83 -12.75
C VAL A 94 -21.37 19.97 -11.83
N LEU A 95 -21.01 19.70 -10.56
CA LEU A 95 -20.59 20.73 -9.62
C LEU A 95 -19.17 21.28 -9.88
N GLU A 96 -18.38 20.59 -10.69
CA GLU A 96 -17.00 20.99 -11.01
C GLU A 96 -16.91 21.76 -12.30
N ASP A 97 -17.54 21.24 -13.34
CA ASP A 97 -17.36 21.66 -14.71
C ASP A 97 -18.50 22.61 -15.18
N SER A 98 -19.45 22.91 -14.28
CA SER A 98 -20.54 23.86 -14.55
C SER A 98 -20.79 24.84 -13.39
N ASN A 99 -21.63 25.85 -13.64
CA ASN A 99 -22.02 26.86 -12.62
C ASN A 99 -23.15 26.38 -11.70
N VAL A 100 -23.47 25.08 -11.68
CA VAL A 100 -24.54 24.51 -10.86
C VAL A 100 -24.14 24.49 -9.40
N GLN A 101 -25.00 25.00 -8.53
CA GLN A 101 -24.77 25.01 -7.08
C GLN A 101 -25.41 23.78 -6.42
N LYS A 102 -24.79 23.28 -5.35
CA LYS A 102 -25.31 22.16 -4.55
C LYS A 102 -26.74 22.38 -4.08
N SER A 103 -27.11 23.60 -3.66
CA SER A 103 -28.46 23.97 -3.23
C SER A 103 -29.53 23.77 -4.30
N SER A 104 -29.14 23.88 -5.58
CA SER A 104 -30.04 23.61 -6.71
C SER A 104 -30.29 22.12 -6.90
N LEU A 105 -29.23 21.30 -6.73
CA LEU A 105 -29.36 19.82 -6.76
C LEU A 105 -30.19 19.31 -5.56
N GLU A 106 -30.02 19.92 -4.38
CA GLU A 106 -30.81 19.56 -3.19
C GLU A 106 -32.33 19.79 -3.40
N LYS A 107 -32.70 20.86 -4.09
CA LYS A 107 -34.08 21.15 -4.42
C LYS A 107 -34.69 20.17 -5.44
N LEU A 108 -33.90 19.71 -6.41
CA LEU A 108 -34.39 18.84 -7.50
C LEU A 108 -34.38 17.36 -7.11
N PHE A 109 -33.33 16.92 -6.40
CA PHE A 109 -33.06 15.48 -6.16
C PHE A 109 -33.06 15.09 -4.68
N GLY A 110 -33.16 16.06 -3.77
CA GLY A 110 -33.04 15.82 -2.33
C GLY A 110 -31.61 15.87 -1.81
N LYS A 111 -31.48 15.83 -0.48
CA LYS A 111 -30.18 16.00 0.21
C LYS A 111 -29.22 14.84 -0.05
N ASP A 112 -29.72 13.60 -0.17
CA ASP A 112 -28.88 12.42 -0.26
C ASP A 112 -28.10 12.39 -1.59
N ILE A 113 -28.78 12.59 -2.73
CA ILE A 113 -28.15 12.68 -4.04
C ILE A 113 -27.19 13.87 -4.11
N ALA A 114 -27.61 15.06 -3.63
CA ALA A 114 -26.78 16.24 -3.63
C ALA A 114 -25.52 16.09 -2.78
N ASN A 115 -25.59 15.39 -1.63
CA ASN A 115 -24.44 15.09 -0.79
C ASN A 115 -23.50 14.07 -1.45
N LEU A 116 -24.02 13.07 -2.14
CA LEU A 116 -23.19 12.12 -2.91
C LEU A 116 -22.42 12.85 -4.01
N VAL A 117 -23.10 13.67 -4.81
CA VAL A 117 -22.47 14.46 -5.89
C VAL A 117 -21.39 15.40 -5.31
N ASP A 118 -21.72 16.14 -4.25
CA ASP A 118 -20.74 17.02 -3.55
C ASP A 118 -19.54 16.22 -3.00
N GLY A 119 -19.78 15.01 -2.47
CA GLY A 119 -18.73 14.12 -1.99
C GLY A 119 -17.76 13.70 -3.11
N VAL A 120 -18.31 13.34 -4.28
CA VAL A 120 -17.48 12.95 -5.45
C VAL A 120 -16.72 14.16 -6.01
N SER A 121 -17.38 15.33 -6.14
CA SER A 121 -16.80 16.57 -6.66
C SER A 121 -15.66 17.12 -5.80
N LYS A 122 -15.80 17.09 -4.47
CA LYS A 122 -14.74 17.55 -3.55
C LYS A 122 -13.43 16.79 -3.68
N LEU A 123 -13.46 15.62 -4.28
CA LEU A 123 -12.27 14.81 -4.54
C LEU A 123 -11.43 15.33 -5.72
N ASN A 124 -12.01 16.11 -6.63
CA ASN A 124 -11.37 16.60 -7.86
C ASN A 124 -10.80 18.03 -7.71
N LYS A 125 -11.44 18.90 -6.91
CA LYS A 125 -11.11 20.34 -6.82
C LYS A 125 -9.90 20.65 -5.96
N MET A 126 -8.66 20.48 -6.46
CA MET A 126 -7.49 21.05 -5.77
C MET A 126 -6.35 21.42 -6.69
N GLU A 127 -6.10 22.73 -6.75
CA GLU A 127 -4.87 23.32 -7.25
C GLU A 127 -3.90 23.56 -6.08
N PHE A 128 -2.69 22.99 -6.13
CA PHE A 128 -1.64 23.19 -5.12
C PHE A 128 -0.26 23.33 -5.76
N SER A 129 0.65 23.95 -5.06
CA SER A 129 1.99 24.30 -5.53
C SER A 129 2.99 23.15 -5.56
N ASP A 130 2.82 22.11 -4.76
CA ASP A 130 3.74 20.95 -4.69
C ASP A 130 3.04 19.62 -4.99
N ILE A 131 3.64 18.77 -5.87
CA ILE A 131 3.00 17.55 -6.40
C ILE A 131 2.84 16.46 -5.33
N ALA A 132 3.78 16.35 -4.38
CA ALA A 132 3.74 15.34 -3.33
C ALA A 132 2.68 15.67 -2.25
N GLU A 133 2.57 16.93 -1.87
CA GLU A 133 1.61 17.42 -0.88
C GLU A 133 0.18 17.41 -1.43
N ARG A 134 -0.01 17.67 -2.73
CA ARG A 134 -1.29 17.55 -3.46
C ARG A 134 -1.87 16.15 -3.36
N ASN A 135 -1.04 15.15 -3.68
CA ASN A 135 -1.48 13.76 -3.66
C ASN A 135 -1.87 13.33 -2.25
N ALA A 136 -1.17 13.85 -1.23
CA ALA A 136 -1.41 13.55 0.17
C ALA A 136 -2.76 14.10 0.64
N GLN A 137 -3.02 15.37 0.46
CA GLN A 137 -4.27 16.01 0.89
C GLN A 137 -5.48 15.51 0.09
N SER A 138 -5.32 15.23 -1.21
CA SER A 138 -6.38 14.66 -2.05
C SER A 138 -6.78 13.28 -1.56
N THR A 139 -5.82 12.41 -1.25
CA THR A 139 -6.08 11.06 -0.72
C THR A 139 -6.74 11.12 0.67
N GLN A 140 -6.31 12.04 1.54
CA GLN A 140 -6.91 12.24 2.86
C GLN A 140 -8.37 12.67 2.77
N LYS A 141 -8.71 13.61 1.88
CA LYS A 141 -10.09 14.06 1.68
C LYS A 141 -10.96 12.98 1.05
N MET A 142 -10.39 12.18 0.13
CA MET A 142 -11.08 11.02 -0.42
C MET A 142 -11.45 10.02 0.69
N ALA A 143 -10.53 9.72 1.59
CA ALA A 143 -10.79 8.83 2.72
C ALA A 143 -11.88 9.39 3.64
N LEU A 144 -11.89 10.70 3.91
CA LEU A 144 -12.93 11.37 4.70
C LEU A 144 -14.30 11.39 4.01
N ALA A 145 -14.35 11.51 2.68
CA ALA A 145 -15.62 11.40 1.94
C ALA A 145 -16.15 9.97 2.00
N MET A 146 -15.26 8.97 1.92
CA MET A 146 -15.60 7.54 2.05
C MET A 146 -16.12 7.17 3.43
N SER A 147 -15.59 7.78 4.51
CA SER A 147 -16.07 7.50 5.88
C SER A 147 -17.52 7.96 6.08
N LYS A 148 -17.95 9.00 5.36
CA LYS A 148 -19.33 9.52 5.42
C LYS A 148 -20.31 8.67 4.62
N ASP A 149 -19.96 8.33 3.38
CA ASP A 149 -20.77 7.47 2.52
C ASP A 149 -19.87 6.70 1.54
N ILE A 150 -19.87 5.39 1.68
CA ILE A 150 -19.04 4.50 0.86
C ILE A 150 -19.43 4.52 -0.63
N ARG A 151 -20.67 4.96 -0.97
CA ARG A 151 -21.13 5.09 -2.36
C ARG A 151 -20.29 6.10 -3.14
N VAL A 152 -19.73 7.12 -2.48
CA VAL A 152 -18.83 8.12 -3.08
C VAL A 152 -17.63 7.45 -3.75
N ILE A 153 -17.00 6.47 -3.08
CA ILE A 153 -15.85 5.78 -3.67
C ILE A 153 -16.26 4.81 -4.78
N ILE A 154 -17.44 4.21 -4.69
CA ILE A 154 -17.94 3.33 -5.75
C ILE A 154 -18.12 4.12 -7.04
N VAL A 155 -18.78 5.31 -6.98
CA VAL A 155 -18.89 6.20 -8.15
C VAL A 155 -17.50 6.57 -8.68
N LYS A 156 -16.56 6.91 -7.80
CA LYS A 156 -15.18 7.29 -8.21
C LYS A 156 -14.39 6.15 -8.83
N LEU A 157 -14.60 4.92 -8.36
CA LEU A 157 -14.00 3.73 -8.99
C LEU A 157 -14.57 3.46 -10.38
N CYS A 158 -15.88 3.67 -10.59
CA CYS A 158 -16.54 3.53 -11.89
C CYS A 158 -16.09 4.63 -12.85
N ASP A 159 -15.97 5.89 -12.37
CA ASP A 159 -15.36 6.99 -13.12
C ASP A 159 -13.92 6.63 -13.54
N ARG A 160 -13.11 6.17 -12.60
CA ARG A 160 -11.73 5.74 -12.89
C ARG A 160 -11.68 4.61 -13.91
N LEU A 161 -12.58 3.64 -13.82
CA LEU A 161 -12.66 2.53 -14.78
C LEU A 161 -12.94 3.04 -16.20
N HIS A 162 -13.94 3.91 -16.37
CA HIS A 162 -14.22 4.48 -17.68
C HIS A 162 -13.04 5.35 -18.19
N ASN A 163 -12.41 6.13 -17.33
CA ASN A 163 -11.21 6.89 -17.67
C ASN A 163 -10.03 6.00 -18.09
N MET A 164 -9.91 4.80 -17.51
CA MET A 164 -8.89 3.82 -17.90
C MET A 164 -9.24 3.13 -19.24
N ARG A 165 -10.52 2.87 -19.52
CA ARG A 165 -10.97 2.34 -20.81
C ARG A 165 -10.68 3.29 -21.97
N THR A 166 -10.68 4.61 -21.72
CA THR A 166 -10.44 5.67 -22.71
C THR A 166 -9.06 6.33 -22.56
N ILE A 167 -8.10 5.68 -21.89
CA ILE A 167 -6.81 6.28 -21.53
C ILE A 167 -5.93 6.57 -22.76
N GLU A 168 -6.14 5.87 -23.86
CA GLU A 168 -5.36 6.02 -25.10
C GLU A 168 -5.44 7.42 -25.72
N PHE A 169 -6.54 8.17 -25.50
CA PHE A 169 -6.72 9.54 -25.99
C PHE A 169 -5.94 10.60 -25.18
N LEU A 170 -5.26 10.20 -24.10
CA LEU A 170 -4.46 11.10 -23.28
C LEU A 170 -2.98 11.12 -23.73
N PRO A 171 -2.24 12.23 -23.52
CA PRO A 171 -0.79 12.26 -23.70
C PRO A 171 -0.10 11.20 -22.83
N ARG A 172 1.01 10.62 -23.33
CA ARG A 172 1.70 9.49 -22.70
C ARG A 172 2.07 9.72 -21.23
N GLU A 173 2.52 10.91 -20.88
CA GLU A 173 2.85 11.26 -19.49
C GLU A 173 1.63 11.16 -18.56
N LYS A 174 0.47 11.64 -19.03
CA LYS A 174 -0.79 11.56 -18.28
C LYS A 174 -1.29 10.12 -18.19
N GLN A 175 -1.09 9.30 -19.25
CA GLN A 175 -1.40 7.88 -19.23
C GLN A 175 -0.61 7.17 -18.13
N ILE A 176 0.71 7.36 -18.07
CA ILE A 176 1.60 6.74 -17.07
C ILE A 176 1.21 7.18 -15.66
N LYS A 177 0.97 8.49 -15.45
CA LYS A 177 0.57 9.02 -14.13
C LYS A 177 -0.73 8.39 -13.64
N LYS A 178 -1.79 8.42 -14.50
CA LYS A 178 -3.10 7.85 -14.14
C LYS A 178 -3.05 6.35 -13.91
N SER A 179 -2.26 5.60 -14.70
CA SER A 179 -2.09 4.16 -14.52
C SER A 179 -1.36 3.80 -13.23
N LYS A 180 -0.32 4.54 -12.85
CA LYS A 180 0.36 4.35 -11.55
C LYS A 180 -0.58 4.64 -10.38
N GLU A 181 -1.30 5.74 -10.41
CA GLU A 181 -2.30 6.10 -9.40
C GLU A 181 -3.39 5.02 -9.28
N THR A 182 -3.82 4.46 -10.41
CA THR A 182 -4.81 3.37 -10.42
C THR A 182 -4.28 2.13 -9.70
N LEU A 183 -3.03 1.72 -9.93
CA LEU A 183 -2.43 0.56 -9.27
C LEU A 183 -2.10 0.81 -7.78
N GLU A 184 -1.67 2.02 -7.44
CA GLU A 184 -1.20 2.35 -6.09
C GLU A 184 -2.33 2.71 -5.11
N LEU A 185 -3.47 3.20 -5.62
CA LEU A 185 -4.56 3.69 -4.79
C LEU A 185 -5.89 2.98 -5.09
N TYR A 186 -6.39 3.05 -6.33
CA TYR A 186 -7.74 2.58 -6.65
C TYR A 186 -7.86 1.04 -6.65
N GLY A 187 -6.82 0.33 -7.11
CA GLY A 187 -6.78 -1.13 -7.05
C GLY A 187 -6.87 -1.67 -5.62
N PRO A 188 -6.02 -1.25 -4.68
CA PRO A 188 -6.12 -1.62 -3.27
C PRO A 188 -7.44 -1.26 -2.61
N ILE A 189 -8.02 -0.10 -2.90
CA ILE A 189 -9.35 0.28 -2.40
C ILE A 189 -10.42 -0.70 -2.91
N ALA A 190 -10.39 -1.03 -4.21
CA ALA A 190 -11.33 -2.00 -4.79
C ALA A 190 -11.21 -3.40 -4.16
N ILE A 191 -9.97 -3.82 -3.75
CA ILE A 191 -9.77 -5.03 -2.94
C ILE A 191 -10.50 -4.92 -1.60
N ARG A 192 -10.33 -3.79 -0.92
CA ARG A 192 -10.84 -3.60 0.44
C ARG A 192 -12.35 -3.61 0.50
N ILE A 193 -13.01 -3.03 -0.50
CA ILE A 193 -14.47 -3.07 -0.62
C ILE A 193 -15.00 -4.31 -1.35
N GLY A 194 -14.12 -5.21 -1.79
CA GLY A 194 -14.46 -6.51 -2.35
C GLY A 194 -14.89 -6.51 -3.83
N MET A 195 -14.79 -5.40 -4.57
CA MET A 195 -15.20 -5.29 -5.98
C MET A 195 -14.14 -5.91 -6.91
N GLN A 196 -14.09 -7.25 -6.92
CA GLN A 196 -13.00 -8.00 -7.56
C GLN A 196 -13.02 -7.91 -9.10
N SER A 197 -14.19 -7.88 -9.74
CA SER A 197 -14.30 -7.74 -11.20
C SER A 197 -13.78 -6.38 -11.66
N LEU A 198 -14.20 -5.30 -11.00
CA LEU A 198 -13.76 -3.92 -11.26
C LEU A 198 -12.25 -3.77 -11.03
N ARG A 199 -11.75 -4.30 -9.91
CA ARG A 199 -10.32 -4.33 -9.62
C ARG A 199 -9.52 -4.98 -10.74
N SER A 200 -9.92 -6.19 -11.17
CA SER A 200 -9.18 -6.94 -12.18
C SER A 200 -9.07 -6.17 -13.49
N GLU A 201 -10.16 -5.52 -13.91
CA GLU A 201 -10.17 -4.71 -15.13
C GLU A 201 -9.30 -3.45 -14.99
N LEU A 202 -9.39 -2.73 -13.86
CA LEU A 202 -8.54 -1.57 -13.58
C LEU A 202 -7.04 -1.92 -13.60
N GLU A 203 -6.67 -3.01 -12.94
CA GLU A 203 -5.27 -3.46 -12.88
C GLU A 203 -4.76 -3.91 -14.25
N ASP A 204 -5.58 -4.61 -15.04
CA ASP A 204 -5.20 -5.08 -16.38
C ASP A 204 -5.03 -3.90 -17.36
N LEU A 205 -5.96 -2.95 -17.38
CA LEU A 205 -5.86 -1.74 -18.20
C LEU A 205 -4.62 -0.90 -17.82
N ALA A 206 -4.37 -0.73 -16.52
CA ALA A 206 -3.20 -0.01 -16.05
C ALA A 206 -1.89 -0.74 -16.40
N PHE A 207 -1.86 -2.08 -16.28
CA PHE A 207 -0.73 -2.90 -16.68
C PHE A 207 -0.46 -2.81 -18.19
N GLU A 208 -1.50 -2.88 -19.01
CA GLU A 208 -1.37 -2.75 -20.48
C GLU A 208 -0.82 -1.38 -20.86
N CYS A 209 -1.28 -0.34 -20.20
CA CYS A 209 -0.78 1.01 -20.43
C CYS A 209 0.69 1.16 -19.99
N LEU A 210 1.08 0.70 -18.81
CA LEU A 210 2.44 0.86 -18.28
C LEU A 210 3.46 -0.03 -18.98
N HIS A 211 3.07 -1.25 -19.37
CA HIS A 211 3.96 -2.27 -19.92
C HIS A 211 3.43 -2.90 -21.23
N PRO A 212 3.22 -2.11 -22.30
CA PRO A 212 2.50 -2.57 -23.49
C PRO A 212 3.17 -3.78 -24.17
N VAL A 213 4.50 -3.83 -24.21
CA VAL A 213 5.23 -4.95 -24.81
C VAL A 213 5.05 -6.22 -23.98
N ARG A 214 5.20 -6.10 -22.64
CA ARG A 214 5.03 -7.25 -21.72
C ARG A 214 3.60 -7.76 -21.71
N ALA A 215 2.61 -6.86 -21.76
CA ALA A 215 1.20 -7.21 -21.85
C ALA A 215 0.91 -7.97 -23.15
N ARG A 216 1.44 -7.53 -24.29
CA ARG A 216 1.29 -8.21 -25.59
C ARG A 216 1.89 -9.61 -25.57
N LEU A 217 3.12 -9.76 -25.06
CA LEU A 217 3.78 -11.05 -24.92
C LEU A 217 2.99 -12.00 -23.99
N LEU A 218 2.52 -11.48 -22.87
CA LEU A 218 1.74 -12.25 -21.89
C LEU A 218 0.39 -12.68 -22.47
N LYS A 219 -0.33 -11.78 -23.17
CA LYS A 219 -1.57 -12.12 -23.89
C LYS A 219 -1.32 -13.25 -24.92
N SER A 220 -0.25 -13.18 -25.69
CA SER A 220 0.11 -14.22 -26.65
C SER A 220 0.41 -15.55 -25.94
N ALA A 221 1.22 -15.54 -24.86
CA ALA A 221 1.56 -16.74 -24.10
C ALA A 221 0.30 -17.39 -23.48
N ILE A 222 -0.61 -16.59 -22.88
CA ILE A 222 -1.87 -17.09 -22.33
C ILE A 222 -2.73 -17.71 -23.44
N LYS A 223 -2.85 -17.04 -24.60
CA LYS A 223 -3.63 -17.55 -25.75
C LYS A 223 -3.09 -18.89 -26.27
N THR A 224 -1.77 -19.01 -26.36
CA THR A 224 -1.10 -20.27 -26.79
C THR A 224 -1.29 -21.38 -25.77
N ALA A 225 -1.08 -21.10 -24.48
CA ALA A 225 -1.31 -22.05 -23.40
C ALA A 225 -2.78 -22.53 -23.36
N ARG A 226 -3.75 -21.63 -23.63
CA ARG A 226 -5.18 -21.96 -23.69
C ARG A 226 -5.50 -22.89 -24.88
N ARG A 227 -4.98 -22.57 -26.07
CA ARG A 227 -5.22 -23.42 -27.26
C ARG A 227 -4.72 -24.86 -27.04
N GLY A 228 -3.53 -25.03 -26.48
CA GLY A 228 -2.97 -26.34 -26.21
C GLY A 228 -3.72 -27.14 -25.14
N ARG A 229 -4.45 -26.48 -24.24
CA ARG A 229 -5.12 -27.11 -23.08
C ARG A 229 -6.65 -27.11 -23.15
N SER A 230 -7.25 -26.51 -24.15
CA SER A 230 -8.73 -26.36 -24.27
C SER A 230 -9.47 -27.68 -24.17
N ARG A 231 -8.98 -28.75 -24.81
CA ARG A 231 -9.56 -30.10 -24.75
C ARG A 231 -9.49 -30.69 -23.34
N ILE A 232 -8.38 -30.46 -22.61
CA ILE A 232 -8.20 -30.94 -21.24
C ILE A 232 -9.18 -30.20 -20.32
N ILE A 233 -9.24 -28.88 -20.42
CA ILE A 233 -10.17 -28.04 -19.63
C ILE A 233 -11.61 -28.48 -19.85
N TYR A 234 -12.01 -28.71 -21.08
CA TYR A 234 -13.36 -29.20 -21.42
C TYR A 234 -13.66 -30.57 -20.79
N ARG A 235 -12.70 -31.54 -20.89
CA ARG A 235 -12.85 -32.86 -20.28
C ARG A 235 -12.96 -32.78 -18.75
N LEU A 236 -12.08 -32.00 -18.11
CA LEU A 236 -12.10 -31.81 -16.66
C LEU A 236 -13.43 -31.19 -16.20
N LYS A 237 -13.91 -30.14 -16.90
CA LYS A 237 -15.20 -29.51 -16.62
C LYS A 237 -16.35 -30.54 -16.71
N LYS A 238 -16.37 -31.35 -17.76
CA LYS A 238 -17.38 -32.40 -17.96
C LYS A 238 -17.31 -33.47 -16.88
N HIS A 239 -16.09 -33.91 -16.52
CA HIS A 239 -15.86 -34.91 -15.48
C HIS A 239 -16.31 -34.42 -14.10
N ILE A 240 -15.93 -33.21 -13.71
CA ILE A 240 -16.37 -32.60 -12.44
C ILE A 240 -17.90 -32.50 -12.41
N LYS A 241 -18.52 -31.95 -13.47
CA LYS A 241 -19.99 -31.79 -13.54
C LYS A 241 -20.72 -33.15 -13.47
N TYR A 242 -20.23 -34.15 -14.17
CA TYR A 242 -20.80 -35.51 -14.15
C TYR A 242 -20.72 -36.15 -12.76
N SER A 243 -19.57 -36.06 -12.12
CA SER A 243 -19.37 -36.67 -10.80
C SER A 243 -20.17 -35.98 -9.69
N LEU A 244 -20.32 -34.67 -9.76
CA LEU A 244 -21.19 -33.94 -8.84
C LEU A 244 -22.66 -34.32 -9.04
N GLY A 245 -23.13 -34.40 -10.28
CA GLY A 245 -24.51 -34.82 -10.63
C GLY A 245 -24.81 -36.25 -10.21
N LYS A 246 -23.87 -37.19 -10.39
CA LYS A 246 -23.99 -38.58 -9.93
C LYS A 246 -24.21 -38.71 -8.42
N ASN A 247 -23.65 -37.76 -7.63
CA ASN A 247 -23.79 -37.72 -6.17
C ASN A 247 -24.88 -36.73 -5.71
N ASN A 248 -25.84 -36.39 -6.56
CA ASN A 248 -26.98 -35.50 -6.26
C ASN A 248 -26.57 -34.09 -5.77
N VAL A 249 -25.45 -33.55 -6.28
CA VAL A 249 -25.03 -32.15 -6.05
C VAL A 249 -25.27 -31.39 -7.35
N GLN A 250 -26.24 -30.48 -7.34
CA GLN A 250 -26.47 -29.58 -8.47
C GLN A 250 -25.39 -28.50 -8.48
N ALA A 251 -24.62 -28.44 -9.55
CA ALA A 251 -23.50 -27.48 -9.65
C ALA A 251 -23.33 -26.95 -11.08
N THR A 252 -22.99 -25.67 -11.15
CA THR A 252 -22.52 -25.03 -12.38
C THR A 252 -21.01 -24.94 -12.32
N VAL A 253 -20.31 -25.53 -13.30
CA VAL A 253 -18.84 -25.52 -13.37
C VAL A 253 -18.42 -24.54 -14.46
N GLN A 254 -17.63 -23.55 -14.11
CA GLN A 254 -17.12 -22.51 -15.01
C GLN A 254 -15.59 -22.49 -14.99
N GLY A 255 -14.96 -22.27 -16.16
CA GLY A 255 -13.53 -21.99 -16.20
C GLY A 255 -13.32 -20.49 -15.90
N ARG A 256 -12.39 -20.18 -15.02
CA ARG A 256 -12.02 -18.80 -14.68
C ARG A 256 -10.59 -18.52 -15.16
N GLU A 257 -10.45 -17.43 -15.89
CA GLU A 257 -9.14 -16.90 -16.27
C GLU A 257 -8.66 -15.92 -15.17
N LYS A 258 -7.37 -16.00 -14.84
CA LYS A 258 -6.76 -15.02 -13.95
C LYS A 258 -6.39 -13.76 -14.72
N ALA A 259 -6.55 -12.60 -14.08
CA ALA A 259 -6.12 -11.30 -14.58
C ALA A 259 -4.63 -11.32 -14.95
N MET A 260 -4.26 -10.68 -16.06
CA MET A 260 -2.88 -10.63 -16.55
C MET A 260 -1.95 -9.95 -15.56
N SER A 261 -2.40 -8.87 -14.92
CA SER A 261 -1.72 -8.17 -13.83
C SER A 261 -1.34 -9.12 -12.69
N SER A 262 -2.27 -9.99 -12.27
CA SER A 262 -2.04 -10.98 -11.22
C SER A 262 -1.02 -12.05 -11.63
N ILE A 263 -1.04 -12.49 -12.89
CA ILE A 263 -0.04 -13.44 -13.43
C ILE A 263 1.33 -12.77 -13.46
N TYR A 264 1.42 -11.54 -13.94
CA TYR A 264 2.68 -10.79 -14.00
C TYR A 264 3.28 -10.56 -12.61
N GLN A 265 2.47 -10.19 -11.63
CA GLN A 265 2.93 -10.03 -10.24
C GLN A 265 3.50 -11.35 -9.68
N LYS A 266 2.87 -12.49 -9.97
CA LYS A 266 3.41 -13.79 -9.57
C LYS A 266 4.75 -14.12 -10.23
N ILE A 267 4.93 -13.79 -11.52
CA ILE A 267 6.22 -13.93 -12.23
C ILE A 267 7.28 -13.08 -11.53
N LYS A 268 6.95 -11.80 -11.24
CA LYS A 268 7.88 -10.83 -10.65
C LYS A 268 8.29 -11.21 -9.23
N VAL A 269 7.34 -11.60 -8.37
CA VAL A 269 7.58 -11.92 -6.96
C VAL A 269 8.24 -13.28 -6.79
N LYS A 270 7.75 -14.31 -7.52
CA LYS A 270 8.28 -15.69 -7.38
C LYS A 270 9.50 -15.95 -8.25
N LYS A 271 9.88 -15.02 -9.12
CA LYS A 271 10.98 -15.16 -10.10
C LYS A 271 10.91 -16.46 -10.93
N LYS A 272 9.69 -16.96 -11.19
CA LYS A 272 9.44 -18.20 -11.92
C LYS A 272 9.05 -17.89 -13.36
N PRO A 273 9.51 -18.69 -14.35
CA PRO A 273 9.08 -18.53 -15.74
C PRO A 273 7.58 -18.81 -15.87
N PHE A 274 6.95 -18.24 -16.90
CA PHE A 274 5.52 -18.41 -17.16
C PHE A 274 5.09 -19.88 -17.24
N SER A 275 5.95 -20.77 -17.79
CA SER A 275 5.73 -22.22 -17.89
C SER A 275 5.54 -22.92 -16.53
N GLU A 276 6.11 -22.36 -15.46
CA GLU A 276 5.98 -22.88 -14.10
C GLU A 276 4.87 -22.22 -13.28
N ILE A 277 4.13 -21.27 -13.87
CA ILE A 277 2.95 -20.67 -13.23
C ILE A 277 1.75 -21.57 -13.52
N PHE A 278 1.57 -22.54 -12.65
CA PHE A 278 0.53 -23.57 -12.75
C PHE A 278 -0.89 -23.05 -12.54
N ASP A 279 -1.05 -21.82 -12.05
CA ASP A 279 -2.31 -21.19 -11.66
C ASP A 279 -3.06 -20.45 -12.78
N VAL A 280 -2.69 -20.67 -14.04
CA VAL A 280 -3.31 -19.92 -15.17
C VAL A 280 -4.77 -20.30 -15.35
N PHE A 281 -5.14 -21.52 -14.95
CA PHE A 281 -6.50 -22.02 -15.08
C PHE A 281 -7.08 -22.38 -13.72
N ALA A 282 -8.20 -21.79 -13.41
CA ALA A 282 -8.99 -22.11 -12.24
C ALA A 282 -10.40 -22.52 -12.67
N PHE A 283 -11.03 -23.39 -11.90
CA PHE A 283 -12.44 -23.71 -12.05
C PHE A 283 -13.22 -23.10 -10.90
N ARG A 284 -14.38 -22.58 -11.23
CA ARG A 284 -15.36 -22.17 -10.26
C ARG A 284 -16.53 -23.16 -10.29
N VAL A 285 -16.85 -23.71 -9.13
CA VAL A 285 -17.95 -24.62 -8.93
C VAL A 285 -19.00 -23.88 -8.08
N ILE A 286 -20.14 -23.58 -8.68
CA ILE A 286 -21.24 -22.84 -8.04
C ILE A 286 -22.29 -23.85 -7.66
N VAL A 287 -22.60 -23.90 -6.38
CA VAL A 287 -23.59 -24.80 -5.76
C VAL A 287 -24.72 -24.00 -5.10
N GLU A 288 -25.76 -24.67 -4.62
CA GLU A 288 -26.94 -23.99 -4.08
C GLU A 288 -26.79 -23.63 -2.59
N SER A 289 -26.16 -24.52 -1.80
CA SER A 289 -26.01 -24.33 -0.35
C SER A 289 -24.54 -24.42 0.11
N ALA A 290 -24.25 -23.93 1.31
CA ALA A 290 -22.93 -24.09 1.93
C ALA A 290 -22.62 -25.57 2.21
N GLU A 291 -23.63 -26.37 2.59
CA GLU A 291 -23.49 -27.81 2.79
C GLU A 291 -23.10 -28.51 1.49
N ASP A 292 -23.72 -28.15 0.36
CA ASP A 292 -23.34 -28.68 -0.94
C ASP A 292 -21.93 -28.27 -1.35
N ALA A 293 -21.41 -27.15 -0.89
CA ALA A 293 -20.03 -26.76 -1.13
C ALA A 293 -19.04 -27.73 -0.45
N TYR A 294 -19.29 -28.12 0.78
CA TYR A 294 -18.47 -29.13 1.47
C TYR A 294 -18.65 -30.55 0.89
N ARG A 295 -19.87 -30.91 0.49
CA ARG A 295 -20.12 -32.18 -0.23
C ARG A 295 -19.37 -32.20 -1.56
N ALA A 296 -19.44 -31.12 -2.33
CA ALA A 296 -18.71 -30.98 -3.58
C ALA A 296 -17.20 -31.10 -3.40
N LEU A 297 -16.64 -30.51 -2.34
CA LEU A 297 -15.23 -30.62 -1.98
C LEU A 297 -14.83 -32.09 -1.78
N GLY A 298 -15.59 -32.86 -0.99
CA GLY A 298 -15.32 -34.29 -0.74
C GLY A 298 -15.36 -35.12 -2.03
N ILE A 299 -16.35 -34.88 -2.89
CA ILE A 299 -16.48 -35.56 -4.18
C ILE A 299 -15.27 -35.24 -5.09
N ILE A 300 -14.88 -33.97 -5.17
CA ILE A 300 -13.78 -33.50 -6.00
C ILE A 300 -12.43 -34.06 -5.50
N HIS A 301 -12.21 -34.12 -4.18
CA HIS A 301 -10.99 -34.70 -3.58
C HIS A 301 -10.89 -36.23 -3.78
N ASN A 302 -12.04 -36.92 -3.95
CA ASN A 302 -12.03 -38.32 -4.32
C ASN A 302 -11.61 -38.55 -5.77
N ILE A 303 -11.92 -37.60 -6.67
CA ILE A 303 -11.56 -37.69 -8.10
C ILE A 303 -10.11 -37.28 -8.32
N PHE A 304 -9.67 -36.20 -7.68
CA PHE A 304 -8.36 -35.58 -7.86
C PHE A 304 -7.65 -35.46 -6.52
N LYS A 305 -6.35 -35.75 -6.49
CA LYS A 305 -5.55 -35.66 -5.25
C LYS A 305 -5.26 -34.19 -4.91
N PRO A 306 -5.57 -33.75 -3.69
CA PRO A 306 -5.24 -32.41 -3.25
C PRO A 306 -3.74 -32.26 -2.97
N ILE A 307 -3.21 -31.05 -3.21
CA ILE A 307 -1.87 -30.64 -2.80
C ILE A 307 -1.95 -30.18 -1.35
N GLU A 308 -1.18 -30.79 -0.47
CA GLU A 308 -1.08 -30.42 0.94
C GLU A 308 -0.76 -28.92 1.11
N GLN A 309 -1.27 -28.30 2.18
CA GLN A 309 -1.10 -26.89 2.52
C GLN A 309 -1.69 -25.87 1.52
N ARG A 310 -2.41 -26.32 0.48
CA ARG A 310 -3.07 -25.45 -0.50
C ARG A 310 -4.59 -25.44 -0.42
N PHE A 311 -5.14 -26.05 0.61
CA PHE A 311 -6.54 -25.94 0.95
C PHE A 311 -6.76 -24.69 1.82
N LYS A 312 -7.83 -23.93 1.53
CA LYS A 312 -8.25 -22.77 2.33
C LYS A 312 -9.76 -22.74 2.41
N ASP A 313 -10.26 -22.68 3.63
CA ASP A 313 -11.67 -22.57 3.91
C ASP A 313 -12.03 -21.11 4.27
N TYR A 314 -12.53 -20.40 3.29
CA TYR A 314 -13.06 -19.04 3.47
C TYR A 314 -14.59 -19.02 3.66
N ILE A 315 -15.25 -20.18 3.76
CA ILE A 315 -16.65 -20.26 4.18
C ILE A 315 -16.72 -20.19 5.70
N ALA A 316 -15.93 -21.02 6.36
CA ALA A 316 -15.81 -21.03 7.83
C ALA A 316 -15.15 -19.75 8.37
N ILE A 317 -14.11 -19.25 7.67
CA ILE A 317 -13.36 -18.04 8.05
C ILE A 317 -13.38 -17.05 6.88
N PRO A 318 -14.45 -16.24 6.73
CA PRO A 318 -14.56 -15.27 5.65
C PRO A 318 -13.44 -14.22 5.70
N LYS A 319 -13.03 -13.73 4.54
CA LYS A 319 -12.12 -12.58 4.48
C LYS A 319 -12.80 -11.31 4.96
N THR A 320 -12.01 -10.32 5.39
CA THR A 320 -12.52 -9.02 5.88
C THR A 320 -13.39 -8.27 4.88
N ASN A 321 -13.17 -8.49 3.58
CA ASN A 321 -14.01 -7.94 2.52
C ASN A 321 -15.27 -8.77 2.22
N GLY A 322 -15.61 -9.75 3.07
CA GLY A 322 -16.79 -10.59 2.93
C GLY A 322 -16.65 -11.74 1.92
N TYR A 323 -15.48 -11.95 1.34
CA TYR A 323 -15.25 -13.04 0.39
C TYR A 323 -15.35 -14.40 1.08
N GLN A 324 -16.15 -15.31 0.51
CA GLN A 324 -16.35 -16.69 0.96
C GLN A 324 -16.22 -17.68 -0.21
N ALA A 325 -15.42 -18.71 -0.04
CA ALA A 325 -15.28 -19.84 -0.95
C ALA A 325 -14.41 -20.94 -0.32
N LEU A 326 -14.52 -22.18 -0.76
CA LEU A 326 -13.51 -23.19 -0.52
C LEU A 326 -12.49 -23.16 -1.66
N HIS A 327 -11.22 -23.03 -1.34
CA HIS A 327 -10.14 -23.08 -2.32
C HIS A 327 -9.34 -24.36 -2.14
N THR A 328 -9.18 -25.10 -3.22
CA THR A 328 -8.30 -26.27 -3.23
C THR A 328 -7.48 -26.31 -4.51
N THR A 329 -6.24 -26.74 -4.39
CA THR A 329 -5.37 -27.01 -5.55
C THR A 329 -5.17 -28.52 -5.67
N LEU A 330 -5.47 -29.06 -6.83
CA LEU A 330 -5.52 -30.47 -7.10
C LEU A 330 -4.56 -30.84 -8.23
N ILE A 331 -4.13 -32.08 -8.27
CA ILE A 331 -3.36 -32.63 -9.39
C ILE A 331 -4.34 -33.36 -10.31
N ALA A 332 -4.51 -32.84 -11.53
CA ALA A 332 -5.31 -33.45 -12.59
C ALA A 332 -4.50 -34.48 -13.40
N GLU A 333 -5.14 -35.07 -14.40
CA GLU A 333 -4.48 -35.95 -15.36
C GLU A 333 -3.22 -35.29 -15.92
N ASN A 334 -2.16 -36.10 -16.13
CA ASN A 334 -0.85 -35.64 -16.60
C ASN A 334 -0.07 -34.72 -15.64
N GLY A 335 -0.38 -34.74 -14.33
CA GLY A 335 0.33 -33.97 -13.31
C GLY A 335 0.05 -32.45 -13.37
N ILE A 336 -0.98 -32.04 -14.08
CA ILE A 336 -1.32 -30.59 -14.21
C ILE A 336 -2.04 -30.13 -12.94
N PRO A 337 -1.47 -29.16 -12.19
CA PRO A 337 -2.17 -28.58 -11.05
C PRO A 337 -3.31 -27.68 -11.53
N ILE A 338 -4.48 -27.82 -10.92
CA ILE A 338 -5.67 -27.01 -11.15
C ILE A 338 -6.14 -26.43 -9.82
N GLU A 339 -6.55 -25.17 -9.83
CA GLU A 339 -7.19 -24.53 -8.68
C GLU A 339 -8.71 -24.63 -8.85
N ILE A 340 -9.41 -25.09 -7.80
CA ILE A 340 -10.87 -25.14 -7.79
C ILE A 340 -11.36 -24.23 -6.65
N GLN A 341 -12.33 -23.38 -6.99
CA GLN A 341 -13.04 -22.51 -6.07
C GLN A 341 -14.49 -22.98 -6.01
N ILE A 342 -14.96 -23.36 -4.82
CA ILE A 342 -16.33 -23.83 -4.61
C ILE A 342 -17.06 -22.80 -3.77
N GLN A 343 -18.23 -22.35 -4.22
CA GLN A 343 -19.01 -21.29 -3.60
C GLN A 343 -20.48 -21.37 -3.98
N THR A 344 -21.35 -20.73 -3.22
CA THR A 344 -22.77 -20.59 -3.58
C THR A 344 -22.98 -19.42 -4.54
N LYS A 345 -24.16 -19.32 -5.15
CA LYS A 345 -24.55 -18.16 -5.98
C LYS A 345 -24.45 -16.83 -5.20
N SER A 346 -24.88 -16.84 -3.93
CA SER A 346 -24.78 -15.64 -3.08
C SER A 346 -23.35 -15.26 -2.77
N MET A 347 -22.47 -16.23 -2.51
CA MET A 347 -21.05 -16.02 -2.29
C MET A 347 -20.35 -15.52 -3.56
N GLU A 348 -20.73 -16.04 -4.74
CA GLU A 348 -20.21 -15.57 -6.03
C GLU A 348 -20.56 -14.11 -6.26
N LEU A 349 -21.80 -13.70 -6.00
CA LEU A 349 -22.23 -12.32 -6.16
C LEU A 349 -21.42 -11.37 -5.25
N VAL A 350 -21.23 -11.77 -3.99
CA VAL A 350 -20.36 -11.01 -3.05
C VAL A 350 -18.91 -11.00 -3.51
N ALA A 351 -18.41 -12.10 -4.06
CA ALA A 351 -17.03 -12.20 -4.55
C ALA A 351 -16.76 -11.29 -5.77
N GLU A 352 -17.75 -11.12 -6.65
CA GLU A 352 -17.62 -10.29 -7.86
C GLU A 352 -17.90 -8.81 -7.57
N ASN A 353 -18.98 -8.50 -6.85
CA ASN A 353 -19.50 -7.16 -6.68
C ASN A 353 -19.12 -6.53 -5.33
N GLY A 354 -18.56 -7.32 -4.38
CA GLY A 354 -18.19 -6.83 -3.07
C GLY A 354 -19.35 -6.15 -2.34
N ILE A 355 -19.08 -4.99 -1.77
CA ILE A 355 -20.08 -4.22 -1.03
C ILE A 355 -21.29 -3.83 -1.90
N ALA A 356 -21.12 -3.69 -3.23
CA ALA A 356 -22.22 -3.37 -4.15
C ALA A 356 -23.31 -4.48 -4.17
N ALA A 357 -22.95 -5.74 -3.86
CA ALA A 357 -23.92 -6.83 -3.76
C ALA A 357 -25.01 -6.59 -2.70
N HIS A 358 -24.74 -5.76 -1.68
CA HIS A 358 -25.72 -5.42 -0.65
C HIS A 358 -26.94 -4.68 -1.21
N TRP A 359 -26.74 -3.80 -2.18
CA TRP A 359 -27.83 -3.05 -2.82
C TRP A 359 -28.65 -3.94 -3.75
N ALA A 360 -28.04 -4.96 -4.35
CA ALA A 360 -28.76 -5.94 -5.18
C ALA A 360 -29.73 -6.83 -4.35
N TYR A 361 -29.46 -7.00 -3.05
CA TYR A 361 -30.23 -7.87 -2.15
C TYR A 361 -31.12 -7.14 -1.14
N LYS A 362 -31.51 -5.88 -1.37
CA LYS A 362 -32.38 -5.08 -0.47
C LYS A 362 -33.80 -5.66 -0.28
N SER A 363 -33.87 -6.97 -0.02
CA SER A 363 -35.11 -7.67 0.42
C SER A 363 -34.81 -8.42 1.72
N LYS A 364 -35.26 -7.84 2.84
CA LYS A 364 -35.62 -8.41 4.14
C LYS A 364 -34.59 -8.77 5.20
N ASP A 365 -33.26 -8.90 4.95
CA ASP A 365 -32.28 -9.18 6.03
C ASP A 365 -31.05 -8.26 5.97
N SER A 366 -31.22 -7.01 6.42
CA SER A 366 -30.20 -5.96 6.31
C SER A 366 -29.10 -5.97 7.38
N ASN A 367 -29.09 -6.95 8.29
CA ASN A 367 -28.13 -7.01 9.42
C ASN A 367 -27.18 -8.22 9.40
N GLY A 368 -26.91 -8.80 8.23
CA GLY A 368 -25.99 -9.92 8.12
C GLY A 368 -24.54 -9.54 8.38
N PRO A 369 -23.73 -10.39 9.06
CA PRO A 369 -22.33 -10.14 9.40
C PRO A 369 -21.40 -9.98 8.17
N ARG A 370 -21.90 -10.19 6.97
CA ARG A 370 -21.12 -10.31 5.72
C ARG A 370 -20.44 -9.03 5.23
N PHE A 371 -20.96 -7.83 5.59
CA PHE A 371 -20.44 -6.54 5.13
C PHE A 371 -19.85 -5.66 6.23
N PHE A 372 -19.78 -6.21 7.44
CA PHE A 372 -19.31 -5.47 8.61
C PHE A 372 -17.87 -4.94 8.46
N GLY A 373 -17.01 -5.69 7.77
CA GLY A 373 -15.60 -5.33 7.62
C GLY A 373 -15.34 -4.09 6.76
N ALA A 374 -16.01 -3.96 5.59
CA ALA A 374 -15.82 -2.82 4.70
C ALA A 374 -16.39 -1.52 5.29
N ARG A 375 -17.54 -1.61 5.98
CA ARG A 375 -18.15 -0.49 6.69
C ARG A 375 -17.30 -0.06 7.90
N LYS A 376 -16.89 -1.01 8.74
CA LYS A 376 -15.99 -0.77 9.89
C LYS A 376 -14.67 -0.14 9.44
N TRP A 377 -14.14 -0.57 8.31
CA TRP A 377 -12.93 0.03 7.73
C TRP A 377 -13.16 1.48 7.31
N ALA A 378 -14.28 1.78 6.63
CA ALA A 378 -14.62 3.15 6.24
C ALA A 378 -14.78 4.07 7.46
N GLU A 379 -15.46 3.60 8.51
CA GLU A 379 -15.58 4.31 9.80
C GLU A 379 -14.21 4.54 10.44
N GLY A 380 -13.31 3.57 10.39
CA GLY A 380 -11.93 3.68 10.91
C GLY A 380 -11.05 4.71 10.17
N LEU A 381 -11.40 5.12 8.95
CA LEU A 381 -10.68 6.18 8.22
C LEU A 381 -10.84 7.55 8.88
N GLU A 382 -11.95 7.82 9.56
CA GLU A 382 -12.18 9.04 10.32
C GLU A 382 -11.26 9.09 11.55
N ASP A 383 -11.16 7.99 12.27
CA ASP A 383 -10.24 7.85 13.41
C ASP A 383 -8.77 8.01 12.98
N LEU A 384 -8.39 7.44 11.84
CA LEU A 384 -7.05 7.63 11.26
C LEU A 384 -6.77 9.09 10.95
N ASN A 385 -7.75 9.83 10.42
CA ASN A 385 -7.61 11.24 10.12
C ASN A 385 -7.46 12.10 11.38
N LEU A 386 -8.27 11.85 12.40
CA LEU A 386 -8.22 12.57 13.68
C LEU A 386 -6.88 12.37 14.41
N ASN A 387 -6.25 11.22 14.21
CA ASN A 387 -5.02 10.84 14.89
C ASN A 387 -3.73 11.13 14.11
N SER A 388 -3.83 11.47 12.83
CA SER A 388 -2.69 11.83 11.98
C SER A 388 -2.32 13.31 12.15
N LYS A 389 -1.02 13.61 12.24
CA LYS A 389 -0.54 15.00 12.42
C LYS A 389 -0.57 15.78 11.11
N ASP A 390 -0.32 15.09 10.00
CA ASP A 390 -0.29 15.67 8.66
C ASP A 390 -0.81 14.68 7.61
N SER A 391 -0.99 15.17 6.39
CA SER A 391 -1.52 14.38 5.29
C SER A 391 -0.57 13.25 4.85
N HIS A 392 0.75 13.37 5.10
CA HIS A 392 1.72 12.35 4.78
C HIS A 392 1.63 11.17 5.75
N GLU A 393 1.56 11.42 7.06
CA GLU A 393 1.37 10.38 8.08
C GLU A 393 0.06 9.63 7.85
N PHE A 394 -1.00 10.35 7.46
CA PHE A 394 -2.29 9.75 7.10
C PHE A 394 -2.14 8.77 5.93
N ILE A 395 -1.44 9.17 4.84
CA ILE A 395 -1.28 8.31 3.67
C ILE A 395 -0.41 7.08 3.96
N GLU A 396 0.66 7.23 4.74
CA GLU A 396 1.48 6.09 5.13
C GLU A 396 0.66 5.09 5.96
N SER A 397 -0.16 5.58 6.88
CA SER A 397 -1.10 4.77 7.65
C SER A 397 -2.14 4.11 6.75
N LEU A 398 -2.74 4.85 5.80
CA LEU A 398 -3.70 4.33 4.84
C LEU A 398 -3.07 3.26 3.92
N LYS A 399 -1.88 3.50 3.37
CA LYS A 399 -1.15 2.52 2.56
C LYS A 399 -0.87 1.25 3.37
N THR A 400 -0.42 1.39 4.60
CA THR A 400 -0.20 0.26 5.49
C THR A 400 -1.49 -0.54 5.70
N ASP A 401 -2.64 0.12 5.82
CA ASP A 401 -3.95 -0.54 5.94
C ASP A 401 -4.41 -1.24 4.67
N LEU A 402 -4.07 -0.71 3.50
CA LEU A 402 -4.49 -1.24 2.21
C LEU A 402 -3.69 -2.46 1.74
N PHE A 403 -2.40 -2.57 2.09
CA PHE A 403 -1.46 -3.53 1.48
C PHE A 403 -1.05 -4.71 2.36
N ASN A 404 -1.45 -4.78 3.63
CA ASN A 404 -1.01 -5.85 4.51
C ASN A 404 -1.84 -7.13 4.35
N ASP A 405 -1.12 -8.26 4.25
CA ASP A 405 -1.67 -9.59 4.49
C ASP A 405 -2.21 -9.68 5.92
N GLU A 406 -3.22 -10.50 6.13
CA GLU A 406 -3.92 -10.65 7.40
C GLU A 406 -3.49 -11.92 8.12
N VAL A 407 -3.45 -11.87 9.44
CA VAL A 407 -3.20 -12.99 10.35
C VAL A 407 -4.44 -13.19 11.22
N TYR A 408 -4.92 -14.43 11.28
CA TYR A 408 -6.09 -14.82 12.09
C TYR A 408 -5.61 -15.49 13.36
N VAL A 409 -5.98 -14.93 14.51
CA VAL A 409 -5.64 -15.47 15.83
C VAL A 409 -6.90 -15.76 16.63
N PHE A 410 -6.81 -16.66 17.59
CA PHE A 410 -7.92 -17.04 18.44
C PHE A 410 -7.80 -16.38 19.81
N THR A 411 -8.91 -15.87 20.33
CA THR A 411 -9.00 -15.56 21.77
C THR A 411 -9.17 -16.84 22.59
N PRO A 412 -8.94 -16.81 23.92
CA PRO A 412 -9.19 -17.97 24.78
C PRO A 412 -10.65 -18.47 24.76
N LYS A 413 -11.59 -17.60 24.36
CA LYS A 413 -13.01 -17.93 24.18
C LYS A 413 -13.32 -18.59 22.83
N GLY A 414 -12.31 -18.75 21.95
CA GLY A 414 -12.48 -19.32 20.61
C GLY A 414 -12.94 -18.31 19.55
N GLU A 415 -13.02 -17.02 19.88
CA GLU A 415 -13.33 -15.98 18.88
C GLU A 415 -12.14 -15.76 17.95
N ILE A 416 -12.42 -15.62 16.66
CA ILE A 416 -11.40 -15.35 15.64
C ILE A 416 -11.23 -13.84 15.51
N VAL A 417 -10.00 -13.37 15.71
CA VAL A 417 -9.63 -11.95 15.52
C VAL A 417 -8.68 -11.85 14.34
N ASN A 418 -9.01 -10.92 13.45
CA ASN A 418 -8.20 -10.63 12.28
C ASN A 418 -7.26 -9.46 12.59
N LEU A 419 -5.96 -9.66 12.35
CA LEU A 419 -4.91 -8.68 12.58
C LEU A 419 -4.07 -8.52 11.30
N LYS A 420 -3.29 -7.44 11.22
CA LYS A 420 -2.31 -7.23 10.15
C LYS A 420 -1.14 -8.21 10.31
N ASN A 421 -0.58 -8.65 9.20
CA ASN A 421 0.65 -9.46 9.25
C ASN A 421 1.79 -8.68 9.94
N GLY A 422 2.48 -9.36 10.84
CA GLY A 422 3.49 -8.76 11.70
C GLY A 422 2.94 -8.14 12.98
N SER A 423 1.62 -8.20 13.22
CA SER A 423 0.99 -7.75 14.48
C SER A 423 1.50 -8.52 15.69
N THR A 424 1.47 -7.85 16.81
CA THR A 424 1.93 -8.33 18.12
C THR A 424 0.75 -8.52 19.09
N PRO A 425 0.94 -9.18 20.23
CA PRO A 425 -0.09 -9.27 21.27
C PRO A 425 -0.67 -7.93 21.73
N ILE A 426 0.13 -6.85 21.66
CA ILE A 426 -0.34 -5.49 21.95
C ILE A 426 -1.33 -5.03 20.88
N ASP A 427 -1.06 -5.29 19.60
CA ASP A 427 -2.00 -4.98 18.51
C ASP A 427 -3.35 -5.70 18.72
N LEU A 428 -3.30 -7.00 19.11
CA LEU A 428 -4.49 -7.76 19.46
C LEU A 428 -5.24 -7.14 20.64
N ALA A 429 -4.54 -6.77 21.70
CA ALA A 429 -5.14 -6.20 22.89
C ALA A 429 -5.93 -4.91 22.58
N TYR A 430 -5.35 -4.02 21.77
CA TYR A 430 -6.02 -2.80 21.31
C TYR A 430 -7.13 -3.08 20.29
N GLU A 431 -7.02 -4.14 19.50
CA GLU A 431 -8.10 -4.52 18.58
C GLU A 431 -9.34 -4.98 19.34
N LEU A 432 -9.17 -5.75 20.40
CA LEU A 432 -10.24 -6.20 21.27
C LEU A 432 -10.87 -5.04 22.04
N HIS A 433 -10.07 -4.34 22.83
CA HIS A 433 -10.53 -3.17 23.61
C HIS A 433 -9.36 -2.27 23.99
N THR A 434 -9.58 -0.96 23.98
CA THR A 434 -8.53 0.04 24.31
C THR A 434 -8.04 -0.15 25.77
N ASP A 435 -8.94 -0.44 26.72
CA ASP A 435 -8.55 -0.63 28.12
C ASP A 435 -7.73 -1.92 28.32
N LEU A 436 -8.02 -2.97 27.52
CA LEU A 436 -7.23 -4.19 27.54
C LEU A 436 -5.79 -3.90 27.06
N GLY A 437 -5.66 -3.13 25.99
CA GLY A 437 -4.38 -2.68 25.46
C GLY A 437 -3.61 -1.82 26.46
N ASN A 438 -4.29 -0.85 27.11
CA ASN A 438 -3.66 0.03 28.10
C ASN A 438 -3.18 -0.71 29.36
N LYS A 439 -3.82 -1.81 29.72
CA LYS A 439 -3.55 -2.61 30.94
C LYS A 439 -2.71 -3.86 30.68
N ALA A 440 -2.26 -4.11 29.47
CA ALA A 440 -1.50 -5.31 29.12
C ALA A 440 -0.11 -5.34 29.79
N ILE A 441 0.19 -6.43 30.51
CA ILE A 441 1.47 -6.64 31.21
C ILE A 441 2.22 -7.85 30.67
N ALA A 442 1.53 -8.89 30.21
CA ALA A 442 2.10 -10.10 29.66
C ALA A 442 1.13 -10.76 28.69
N CYS A 443 1.60 -11.75 27.93
CA CYS A 443 0.73 -12.56 27.10
C CYS A 443 1.12 -14.05 27.14
N LYS A 444 0.16 -14.91 26.76
CA LYS A 444 0.44 -16.31 26.45
C LYS A 444 0.06 -16.58 24.99
N VAL A 445 0.97 -17.18 24.26
CA VAL A 445 0.78 -17.67 22.89
C VAL A 445 0.71 -19.20 22.97
N ASN A 446 -0.41 -19.79 22.51
CA ASN A 446 -0.64 -21.25 22.63
C ASN A 446 -0.40 -21.78 24.05
N ARG A 447 -0.93 -21.07 25.07
CA ARG A 447 -0.82 -21.36 26.50
C ARG A 447 0.59 -21.24 27.11
N LYS A 448 1.60 -20.75 26.35
CA LYS A 448 2.96 -20.49 26.84
C LYS A 448 3.20 -19.00 26.95
N TYR A 449 3.86 -18.57 28.02
CA TYR A 449 4.26 -17.16 28.16
C TYR A 449 5.16 -16.72 27.00
N ALA A 450 4.85 -15.57 26.45
CA ALA A 450 5.61 -14.96 25.35
C ALA A 450 5.79 -13.45 25.59
N PRO A 451 6.83 -12.84 25.04
CA PRO A 451 7.02 -11.40 25.11
C PRO A 451 5.95 -10.66 24.30
N LEU A 452 5.59 -9.45 24.76
CA LEU A 452 4.53 -8.62 24.12
C LEU A 452 4.89 -8.12 22.71
N ASN A 453 6.15 -8.22 22.30
CA ASN A 453 6.65 -7.84 20.98
C ASN A 453 6.81 -9.03 20.03
N VAL A 454 6.37 -10.24 20.40
CA VAL A 454 6.40 -11.39 19.49
C VAL A 454 5.45 -11.18 18.31
N GLN A 455 5.89 -11.52 17.10
CA GLN A 455 5.01 -11.49 15.93
C GLN A 455 4.04 -12.68 15.99
N LEU A 456 2.79 -12.44 15.65
CA LEU A 456 1.72 -13.43 15.69
C LEU A 456 1.59 -14.13 14.33
N ASP A 457 1.36 -15.45 14.39
CA ASP A 457 1.13 -16.30 13.22
C ASP A 457 -0.32 -16.80 13.16
N ASN A 458 -0.75 -17.23 11.97
CA ASN A 458 -2.09 -17.79 11.78
C ASN A 458 -2.37 -19.00 12.66
N GLY A 459 -3.56 -19.01 13.26
CA GLY A 459 -4.05 -20.15 14.05
C GLY A 459 -3.55 -20.18 15.50
N GLN A 460 -2.79 -19.18 15.95
CA GLN A 460 -2.34 -19.10 17.34
C GLN A 460 -3.47 -18.66 18.27
N SER A 461 -3.52 -19.25 19.47
CA SER A 461 -4.41 -18.81 20.56
C SER A 461 -3.66 -17.86 21.49
N ILE A 462 -4.21 -16.65 21.69
CA ILE A 462 -3.54 -15.57 22.41
C ILE A 462 -4.37 -15.15 23.61
N GLU A 463 -3.75 -15.19 24.77
CA GLU A 463 -4.32 -14.71 26.04
C GLU A 463 -3.52 -13.47 26.49
N ILE A 464 -4.21 -12.33 26.68
CA ILE A 464 -3.60 -11.11 27.20
C ILE A 464 -3.80 -11.07 28.73
N ILE A 465 -2.72 -10.85 29.45
CA ILE A 465 -2.72 -10.72 30.90
C ILE A 465 -2.64 -9.24 31.25
N THR A 466 -3.57 -8.78 32.08
CA THR A 466 -3.71 -7.36 32.46
C THR A 466 -3.37 -7.12 33.92
N GLY A 467 -2.95 -5.89 34.23
CA GLY A 467 -2.75 -5.40 35.60
C GLY A 467 -3.70 -4.25 35.92
N ASP A 468 -3.85 -3.95 37.24
CA ASP A 468 -4.88 -3.00 37.70
C ASP A 468 -4.55 -1.52 37.44
N GLU A 469 -3.27 -1.11 37.45
CA GLU A 469 -2.83 0.29 37.26
C GLU A 469 -1.66 0.42 36.27
N VAL A 470 -1.78 -0.17 35.09
CA VAL A 470 -0.71 -0.10 34.10
C VAL A 470 -1.07 0.92 33.01
N ALA A 471 -0.11 1.73 32.62
CA ALA A 471 -0.20 2.63 31.47
C ALA A 471 0.63 2.06 30.32
N PRO A 472 0.28 2.33 29.06
CA PRO A 472 1.04 1.84 27.92
C PRO A 472 2.47 2.36 27.95
N ASP A 473 3.43 1.46 27.66
CA ASP A 473 4.83 1.80 27.56
C ASP A 473 5.09 2.53 26.21
N PRO A 474 5.71 3.72 26.22
CA PRO A 474 6.11 4.40 24.99
C PRO A 474 6.96 3.55 24.03
N ALA A 475 7.73 2.60 24.57
CA ALA A 475 8.54 1.68 23.75
C ALA A 475 7.69 0.75 22.85
N TRP A 476 6.42 0.54 23.16
CA TRP A 476 5.52 -0.24 22.31
C TRP A 476 5.32 0.36 20.93
N LEU A 477 5.46 1.69 20.80
CA LEU A 477 5.40 2.38 19.50
C LEU A 477 6.45 1.90 18.48
N ASN A 478 7.52 1.23 18.96
CA ASN A 478 8.60 0.75 18.11
C ASN A 478 8.24 -0.56 17.37
N PHE A 479 7.31 -1.35 17.91
CA PHE A 479 7.00 -2.66 17.36
C PHE A 479 5.52 -2.88 17.01
N VAL A 480 4.58 -2.07 17.51
CA VAL A 480 3.16 -2.20 17.10
C VAL A 480 2.98 -1.82 15.64
N VAL A 481 2.14 -2.60 14.95
CA VAL A 481 1.89 -2.48 13.52
C VAL A 481 0.57 -1.76 13.24
N SER A 482 -0.47 -2.02 14.06
CA SER A 482 -1.80 -1.47 13.84
C SER A 482 -1.86 0.04 14.11
N SER A 483 -2.53 0.77 13.23
CA SER A 483 -2.80 2.20 13.40
C SER A 483 -3.64 2.48 14.64
N LYS A 484 -4.59 1.58 14.97
CA LYS A 484 -5.43 1.66 16.15
C LYS A 484 -4.60 1.60 17.44
N ALA A 485 -3.67 0.64 17.57
CA ALA A 485 -2.79 0.55 18.72
C ALA A 485 -1.89 1.79 18.84
N ARG A 486 -1.24 2.22 17.74
CA ARG A 486 -0.39 3.42 17.74
C ARG A 486 -1.14 4.67 18.17
N SER A 487 -2.34 4.88 17.62
CA SER A 487 -3.19 6.03 17.96
C SER A 487 -3.65 5.99 19.41
N ALA A 488 -4.11 4.84 19.91
CA ALA A 488 -4.55 4.67 21.28
C ALA A 488 -3.40 4.89 22.28
N ILE A 489 -2.22 4.30 22.03
CA ILE A 489 -1.02 4.50 22.86
C ILE A 489 -0.66 6.00 22.90
N ARG A 490 -0.58 6.67 21.76
CA ARG A 490 -0.26 8.11 21.68
C ARG A 490 -1.30 8.97 22.39
N ALA A 491 -2.59 8.65 22.27
CA ALA A 491 -3.68 9.37 22.95
C ALA A 491 -3.57 9.22 24.47
N THR A 492 -3.36 7.99 24.95
CA THR A 492 -3.22 7.72 26.39
C THR A 492 -1.99 8.42 26.98
N LEU A 493 -0.84 8.36 26.27
CA LEU A 493 0.38 9.06 26.69
C LEU A 493 0.21 10.58 26.73
N ARG A 494 -0.55 11.17 25.80
CA ARG A 494 -0.87 12.62 25.81
C ARG A 494 -1.76 13.02 26.97
N ASN A 495 -2.71 12.16 27.35
CA ASN A 495 -3.67 12.43 28.42
C ASN A 495 -3.08 12.19 29.81
N GLN A 496 -1.89 11.58 29.92
CA GLN A 496 -1.20 11.44 31.20
C GLN A 496 -0.91 12.81 31.81
N LYS A 497 -1.20 12.97 33.11
CA LYS A 497 -0.82 14.19 33.84
C LYS A 497 0.67 14.42 33.66
N VAL A 498 1.08 15.65 33.36
CA VAL A 498 2.49 16.07 33.12
C VAL A 498 3.45 15.57 34.23
N SER A 499 2.97 15.49 35.48
CA SER A 499 3.73 14.95 36.61
C SER A 499 4.09 13.47 36.45
N HIS A 500 3.18 12.65 35.90
CA HIS A 500 3.40 11.23 35.71
C HIS A 500 4.36 10.99 34.53
N ALA A 501 4.14 11.66 33.40
CA ALA A 501 5.04 11.62 32.26
C ALA A 501 6.50 12.00 32.66
N ARG A 502 6.65 13.04 33.50
CA ARG A 502 7.94 13.47 34.01
C ARG A 502 8.64 12.37 34.85
N LYS A 503 7.89 11.62 35.70
CA LYS A 503 8.43 10.50 36.46
C LYS A 503 8.92 9.38 35.55
N ILE A 504 8.10 9.00 34.56
CA ILE A 504 8.46 7.96 33.58
C ILE A 504 9.71 8.38 32.81
N GLY A 505 9.74 9.59 32.25
CA GLY A 505 10.90 10.10 31.50
C GLY A 505 12.16 10.16 32.31
N ARG A 506 12.07 10.44 33.61
CA ARG A 506 13.20 10.38 34.55
C ARG A 506 13.76 8.96 34.66
N VAL A 507 12.88 7.97 34.92
CA VAL A 507 13.29 6.56 35.01
C VAL A 507 13.94 6.09 33.71
N MET A 508 13.37 6.44 32.55
CA MET A 508 13.92 6.08 31.24
C MET A 508 15.32 6.68 31.04
N LEU A 509 15.51 7.97 31.33
CA LEU A 509 16.80 8.64 31.17
C LEU A 509 17.83 8.11 32.16
N GLU A 510 17.47 7.93 33.44
CA GLU A 510 18.37 7.39 34.47
C GLU A 510 18.78 5.94 34.17
N SER A 511 17.90 5.12 33.60
CA SER A 511 18.22 3.77 33.15
C SER A 511 19.29 3.77 32.06
N GLU A 512 19.17 4.64 31.04
CA GLU A 512 20.15 4.75 29.98
C GLU A 512 21.49 5.33 30.46
N LEU A 513 21.45 6.36 31.31
CA LEU A 513 22.68 6.93 31.91
C LEU A 513 23.41 5.90 32.78
N LYS A 514 22.67 5.05 33.51
CA LYS A 514 23.24 4.00 34.36
C LYS A 514 23.94 2.91 33.54
N ARG A 515 23.45 2.58 32.35
CA ARG A 515 24.09 1.63 31.44
C ARG A 515 25.51 2.05 31.10
N GLU A 516 25.76 3.35 31.01
CA GLU A 516 27.07 3.96 30.70
C GLU A 516 27.79 4.46 31.95
N GLY A 517 27.40 4.00 33.15
CA GLY A 517 28.06 4.29 34.42
C GLY A 517 27.94 5.73 34.92
N SER A 518 26.89 6.47 34.48
CA SER A 518 26.62 7.86 34.87
C SER A 518 25.29 8.02 35.58
N LYS A 519 25.11 9.08 36.36
CA LYS A 519 23.85 9.44 37.01
C LYS A 519 23.40 10.82 36.55
N LEU A 520 22.11 11.06 36.54
CA LEU A 520 21.54 12.35 36.17
C LEU A 520 22.03 13.48 37.11
N SER A 521 22.32 13.15 38.37
CA SER A 521 22.92 14.07 39.37
C SER A 521 24.30 14.62 39.00
N ASP A 522 25.04 13.96 38.10
CA ASP A 522 26.38 14.34 37.69
C ASP A 522 26.39 15.55 36.72
N TYR A 523 25.19 15.90 36.25
CA TYR A 523 24.96 16.96 35.27
C TYR A 523 24.18 18.11 35.91
N ARG A 524 24.88 19.21 36.35
CA ARG A 524 24.27 20.36 37.02
C ARG A 524 24.77 21.67 36.39
N GLY A 525 24.06 22.79 36.66
CA GLY A 525 24.44 24.13 36.27
C GLY A 525 24.68 24.34 34.78
N SER A 526 25.73 24.99 34.38
CA SER A 526 26.04 25.36 32.99
C SER A 526 26.20 24.14 32.06
N ARG A 527 26.63 22.99 32.60
CA ARG A 527 26.73 21.74 31.83
C ARG A 527 25.38 21.21 31.42
N MET A 528 24.41 21.18 32.33
CA MET A 528 23.02 20.78 32.03
C MET A 528 22.41 21.73 30.97
N GLN A 529 22.65 23.05 31.11
CA GLN A 529 22.13 24.03 30.18
C GLN A 529 22.65 23.83 28.75
N LYS A 530 23.95 23.53 28.60
CA LYS A 530 24.56 23.22 27.29
C LYS A 530 23.89 21.98 26.66
N ILE A 531 23.70 20.94 27.44
CA ILE A 531 23.04 19.69 26.99
C ILE A 531 21.61 19.97 26.55
N LEU A 532 20.82 20.70 27.35
CA LEU A 532 19.45 21.07 27.07
C LEU A 532 19.34 21.87 25.76
N ASN A 533 20.24 22.84 25.56
CA ASN A 533 20.29 23.63 24.32
C ASN A 533 20.61 22.76 23.09
N THR A 534 21.52 21.80 23.23
CA THR A 534 21.86 20.85 22.14
C THR A 534 20.67 19.94 21.78
N ILE A 535 19.85 19.59 22.75
CA ILE A 535 18.65 18.74 22.58
C ILE A 535 17.44 19.56 22.15
N GLY A 536 17.49 20.90 22.19
CA GLY A 536 16.36 21.78 21.90
C GLY A 536 15.27 21.73 22.99
N ALA A 537 15.67 21.63 24.28
CA ALA A 537 14.77 21.65 25.41
C ALA A 537 15.01 22.90 26.28
N THR A 538 13.95 23.57 26.70
CA THR A 538 14.05 24.80 27.52
C THR A 538 14.36 24.49 28.99
N SER A 539 14.01 23.28 29.46
CA SER A 539 14.27 22.84 30.85
C SER A 539 14.38 21.32 30.96
N LEU A 540 15.06 20.84 32.02
CA LEU A 540 15.10 19.43 32.34
C LEU A 540 13.69 18.83 32.53
N ASN A 541 12.78 19.57 33.18
CA ASN A 541 11.41 19.14 33.37
C ASN A 541 10.65 18.95 32.04
N GLN A 542 10.87 19.82 31.06
CA GLN A 542 10.29 19.66 29.73
C GLN A 542 10.92 18.45 29.02
N LEU A 543 12.24 18.29 29.07
CA LEU A 543 12.94 17.14 28.49
C LEU A 543 12.41 15.81 29.04
N LEU A 544 12.28 15.71 30.37
CA LEU A 544 11.73 14.52 31.03
C LEU A 544 10.27 14.26 30.65
N THR A 545 9.46 15.34 30.53
CA THR A 545 8.08 15.22 30.05
C THR A 545 8.02 14.72 28.61
N ASP A 546 8.85 15.26 27.74
CA ASP A 546 8.91 14.86 26.32
C ASP A 546 9.40 13.41 26.14
N LEU A 547 10.29 12.94 26.99
CA LEU A 547 10.70 11.53 27.07
C LEU A 547 9.54 10.63 27.52
N GLY A 548 8.86 10.96 28.60
CA GLY A 548 7.77 10.18 29.13
C GLY A 548 6.50 10.19 28.26
N LEU A 549 6.34 11.18 27.38
CA LEU A 549 5.29 11.26 26.36
C LEU A 549 5.72 10.62 25.03
N GLY A 550 6.92 10.04 24.94
CA GLY A 550 7.43 9.43 23.71
C GLY A 550 7.71 10.41 22.56
N LYS A 551 7.82 11.72 22.85
CA LYS A 551 8.18 12.73 21.85
C LYS A 551 9.67 12.72 21.51
N LYS A 552 10.51 12.27 22.43
CA LYS A 552 11.97 12.10 22.27
C LYS A 552 12.37 10.70 22.74
N THR A 553 13.41 10.15 22.15
CA THR A 553 13.89 8.79 22.46
C THR A 553 14.98 8.87 23.53
N SER A 554 14.88 8.03 24.58
CA SER A 554 15.79 8.06 25.73
C SER A 554 17.26 7.83 25.37
N ASN A 555 17.53 6.91 24.44
CA ASN A 555 18.91 6.60 23.99
C ASN A 555 19.59 7.81 23.34
N LEU A 556 18.90 8.47 22.39
CA LEU A 556 19.43 9.66 21.69
C LEU A 556 19.66 10.84 22.65
N VAL A 557 18.81 10.96 23.65
CA VAL A 557 18.97 11.98 24.69
C VAL A 557 20.13 11.64 25.61
N ALA A 558 20.27 10.39 26.05
CA ALA A 558 21.37 9.95 26.93
C ALA A 558 22.73 10.15 26.28
N GLU A 559 22.88 9.88 24.99
CA GLU A 559 24.13 10.14 24.25
C GLU A 559 24.61 11.61 24.36
N ARG A 560 23.69 12.55 24.31
CA ARG A 560 24.01 13.98 24.45
C ARG A 560 24.55 14.33 25.84
N PHE A 561 24.19 13.56 26.87
CA PHE A 561 24.74 13.69 28.22
C PHE A 561 26.19 13.21 28.27
N PHE A 562 26.58 12.21 27.47
CA PHE A 562 27.97 11.69 27.43
C PHE A 562 28.90 12.56 26.63
N ILE A 563 28.46 13.17 25.53
CA ILE A 563 29.22 14.15 24.75
C ILE A 563 29.70 15.32 25.66
N GLY A 564 28.85 15.73 26.61
CA GLY A 564 29.21 16.74 27.61
C GLY A 564 30.26 16.30 28.68
N LYS A 565 30.58 15.00 28.78
CA LYS A 565 31.52 14.49 29.80
C LYS A 565 33.01 14.53 29.35
N LYS A 566 33.25 14.60 28.02
CA LYS A 566 34.59 14.60 27.43
C LYS A 566 35.22 15.97 27.18
N SER A 567 34.63 17.08 27.62
CA SER A 567 35.15 18.40 27.41
C SER A 567 35.37 19.19 28.72
N VAL A 568 36.33 18.78 29.52
CA VAL A 568 37.01 19.69 30.45
C VAL A 568 38.51 19.39 30.34
N ASP A 569 39.15 19.87 29.31
CA ASP A 569 40.46 20.49 29.28
C ASP A 569 40.75 20.96 27.87
N SER A 570 41.20 22.24 27.83
CA SER A 570 41.76 22.98 26.71
C SER A 570 40.86 23.55 25.63
N GLU A 571 40.86 24.85 25.61
CA GLU A 571 40.63 25.74 24.48
C GLU A 571 41.23 25.20 23.19
N THR A 572 40.39 24.80 22.28
CA THR A 572 40.51 24.97 20.82
C THR A 572 39.26 24.41 20.15
N LEU A 573 38.52 25.25 19.46
CA LEU A 573 37.47 24.89 18.53
C LEU A 573 38.04 24.03 17.38
N GLN A 574 38.22 22.73 17.61
CA GLN A 574 38.42 21.76 16.52
C GLN A 574 37.23 20.82 16.46
N SER A 575 36.65 20.70 15.28
CA SER A 575 35.54 19.85 14.89
C SER A 575 35.72 18.43 15.42
N GLU A 576 34.91 18.02 16.40
CA GLU A 576 34.91 16.64 16.89
C GLU A 576 34.55 15.68 15.75
N THR A 577 35.49 14.78 15.46
CA THR A 577 35.31 13.75 14.43
C THR A 577 34.61 12.54 15.04
N MET A 578 33.45 12.12 14.45
CA MET A 578 32.70 10.95 14.89
C MET A 578 33.39 9.67 14.42
N THR A 579 33.70 8.75 15.32
CA THR A 579 34.25 7.42 14.98
C THR A 579 33.14 6.39 14.96
N LEU A 580 32.94 5.71 13.83
CA LEU A 580 31.92 4.65 13.66
C LEU A 580 32.50 3.34 14.23
N THR A 581 32.03 2.90 15.41
CA THR A 581 32.40 1.63 16.04
C THR A 581 31.16 0.76 16.27
N ASP A 582 31.33 -0.57 16.42
CA ASP A 582 30.27 -1.53 16.71
C ASP A 582 29.43 -1.16 17.94
N ASN A 583 30.04 -0.58 18.97
CA ASN A 583 29.32 -0.16 20.18
C ASN A 583 28.44 1.08 19.97
N MET A 584 28.77 1.96 19.04
CA MET A 584 27.90 3.09 18.65
C MET A 584 26.72 2.66 17.81
N LEU A 585 26.88 1.62 16.98
CA LEU A 585 25.81 1.10 16.12
C LEU A 585 24.75 0.31 16.89
N ALA A 586 25.02 -0.12 18.11
CA ALA A 586 24.06 -0.84 18.96
C ALA A 586 22.94 0.06 19.56
N GLY A 587 23.12 1.39 19.56
CA GLY A 587 22.18 2.34 20.16
C GLY A 587 21.72 3.50 19.28
N VAL A 588 22.36 3.73 18.13
CA VAL A 588 22.03 4.82 17.19
C VAL A 588 21.66 4.24 15.85
N SER A 589 20.52 4.67 15.28
CA SER A 589 20.19 4.34 13.89
C SER A 589 21.19 5.05 12.96
N VAL A 590 22.24 4.34 12.53
CA VAL A 590 23.19 4.82 11.53
C VAL A 590 22.75 4.31 10.15
N ILE A 591 22.49 5.22 9.24
CA ILE A 591 22.04 4.92 7.87
C ILE A 591 23.11 5.39 6.89
N TYR A 592 23.54 4.52 6.00
CA TYR A 592 24.40 4.89 4.89
C TYR A 592 23.57 5.47 3.75
N ALA A 593 23.95 6.67 3.31
CA ALA A 593 23.17 7.43 2.33
C ALA A 593 23.12 6.73 0.97
N LYS A 594 21.92 6.49 0.47
CA LYS A 594 21.67 5.84 -0.83
C LYS A 594 22.18 6.65 -2.03
N CYS A 595 22.36 7.97 -1.87
CA CYS A 595 22.81 8.87 -2.95
C CYS A 595 24.31 8.77 -3.26
N CYS A 596 25.13 8.16 -2.38
CA CYS A 596 26.59 8.07 -2.55
C CYS A 596 27.20 6.76 -2.09
N LEU A 597 26.43 5.90 -1.42
CA LEU A 597 26.79 4.54 -0.99
C LEU A 597 28.24 4.45 -0.46
N PRO A 598 28.55 5.08 0.70
CA PRO A 598 29.89 5.04 1.26
C PRO A 598 30.24 3.62 1.72
N ILE A 599 31.49 3.21 1.50
CA ILE A 599 32.01 1.90 1.94
C ILE A 599 33.18 2.12 2.91
N SER A 600 33.52 1.10 3.71
CA SER A 600 34.60 1.18 4.67
C SER A 600 35.93 1.63 4.01
N GLY A 601 36.59 2.62 4.60
CA GLY A 601 37.78 3.28 4.08
C GLY A 601 37.55 4.50 3.19
N ASP A 602 36.28 4.85 2.86
CA ASP A 602 35.96 6.11 2.17
C ASP A 602 36.12 7.32 3.13
N PRO A 603 36.45 8.50 2.63
CA PRO A 603 36.31 9.73 3.40
C PRO A 603 34.80 10.01 3.59
N ILE A 604 34.35 10.06 4.83
CA ILE A 604 32.93 10.18 5.18
C ILE A 604 32.65 11.44 5.98
N ILE A 605 31.39 11.87 5.90
CA ILE A 605 30.82 12.96 6.68
C ILE A 605 29.43 12.54 7.17
N ALA A 606 29.10 12.89 8.39
CA ALA A 606 27.84 12.57 9.01
C ALA A 606 26.98 13.82 9.16
N HIS A 607 25.67 13.65 9.12
CA HIS A 607 24.71 14.63 9.56
C HIS A 607 23.58 13.97 10.34
N THR A 608 22.98 14.72 11.25
CA THR A 608 21.78 14.27 11.96
C THR A 608 20.52 14.66 11.17
N ASP A 609 19.70 13.66 10.89
CA ASP A 609 18.37 13.82 10.32
C ASP A 609 17.35 13.55 11.44
N THR A 610 16.37 14.44 11.59
CA THR A 610 15.38 14.37 12.68
C THR A 610 14.55 13.09 12.65
N ASP A 611 14.35 12.49 11.46
CA ASP A 611 13.49 11.33 11.27
C ASP A 611 14.26 10.01 11.06
N ARG A 612 15.55 10.10 10.68
CA ARG A 612 16.35 8.94 10.25
C ARG A 612 17.56 8.65 11.14
N GLY A 613 17.86 9.50 12.12
CA GLY A 613 19.03 9.37 12.96
C GLY A 613 20.30 9.94 12.29
N VAL A 614 21.43 9.25 12.41
CA VAL A 614 22.70 9.70 11.80
C VAL A 614 22.83 9.13 10.38
N VAL A 615 22.94 10.01 9.40
CA VAL A 615 23.12 9.64 8.00
C VAL A 615 24.57 9.90 7.59
N ILE A 616 25.24 8.85 7.10
CA ILE A 616 26.63 8.88 6.66
C ILE A 616 26.69 9.06 5.14
N HIS A 617 27.38 10.09 4.71
CA HIS A 617 27.65 10.37 3.30
C HIS A 617 29.15 10.24 2.99
N HIS A 618 29.45 9.94 1.73
CA HIS A 618 30.80 10.15 1.22
C HIS A 618 31.11 11.65 1.20
N ALA A 619 32.32 12.07 1.63
CA ALA A 619 32.67 13.48 1.77
C ALA A 619 32.54 14.32 0.48
N ARG A 620 32.63 13.66 -0.72
CA ARG A 620 32.48 14.30 -2.04
C ARG A 620 31.03 14.21 -2.57
N CYS A 621 30.07 13.80 -1.77
CA CYS A 621 28.68 13.70 -2.19
C CYS A 621 28.08 15.08 -2.52
N ARG A 622 27.39 15.20 -3.67
CA ARG A 622 26.71 16.45 -4.09
C ARG A 622 25.67 16.92 -3.09
N GLN A 623 24.94 15.99 -2.47
CA GLN A 623 23.91 16.33 -1.47
C GLN A 623 24.51 16.99 -0.22
N VAL A 624 25.76 16.64 0.17
CA VAL A 624 26.45 17.29 1.29
C VAL A 624 26.66 18.78 1.04
N LYS A 625 26.89 19.22 -0.21
CA LYS A 625 26.99 20.64 -0.56
C LYS A 625 25.68 21.38 -0.33
N ASN A 626 24.56 20.76 -0.64
CA ASN A 626 23.22 21.33 -0.43
C ASN A 626 22.85 21.39 1.05
N ILE A 627 23.30 20.41 1.84
CA ILE A 627 23.09 20.36 3.29
C ILE A 627 23.93 21.41 4.02
N ARG A 628 25.16 21.66 3.57
CA ARG A 628 26.02 22.73 4.13
C ARG A 628 25.41 24.11 4.07
N GLY A 629 24.57 24.39 3.06
CA GLY A 629 23.87 25.67 2.91
C GLY A 629 22.63 25.85 3.79
N LYS A 630 22.06 24.77 4.33
CA LYS A 630 20.75 24.79 5.01
C LYS A 630 20.77 24.34 6.48
N GLN A 631 21.76 23.58 6.93
CA GLN A 631 21.80 23.02 8.28
C GLN A 631 23.19 23.05 8.92
N LYS A 632 23.26 23.50 10.18
CA LYS A 632 24.49 23.56 11.02
C LYS A 632 24.94 22.19 11.60
N ASN A 633 24.35 21.06 11.18
CA ASN A 633 24.52 19.75 11.85
C ASN A 633 25.36 18.76 11.05
N LEU A 634 26.34 19.24 10.29
CA LEU A 634 27.36 18.41 9.61
C LEU A 634 28.59 18.29 10.50
N PHE A 635 29.07 17.06 10.69
CA PHE A 635 30.30 16.78 11.42
C PHE A 635 31.17 15.75 10.70
N PRO A 636 32.49 15.84 10.77
CA PRO A 636 33.37 14.87 10.17
C PRO A 636 33.23 13.51 10.88
N ALA A 637 33.29 12.45 10.10
CA ALA A 637 33.21 11.09 10.59
C ALA A 637 34.35 10.25 10.04
N ILE A 638 34.82 9.28 10.84
CA ILE A 638 35.84 8.31 10.46
C ILE A 638 35.34 6.89 10.74
N TRP A 639 35.85 5.94 9.95
CA TRP A 639 35.57 4.53 10.19
C TRP A 639 36.36 4.07 11.42
N GLY A 640 35.72 3.36 12.33
CA GLY A 640 36.38 2.68 13.44
C GLY A 640 36.86 1.29 13.05
N GLU A 641 37.66 0.66 13.89
CA GLU A 641 38.04 -0.73 13.71
C GLU A 641 36.88 -1.66 14.07
N ASP A 642 36.31 -2.27 13.05
CA ASP A 642 35.19 -3.25 13.20
C ASP A 642 35.80 -4.65 13.43
N LYS A 643 35.35 -5.32 14.48
CA LYS A 643 35.67 -6.74 14.76
C LYS A 643 34.89 -7.75 13.89
N LYS A 644 33.87 -7.31 13.14
CA LYS A 644 33.04 -8.13 12.24
C LYS A 644 33.16 -7.61 10.81
N GLU A 645 33.39 -8.50 9.85
CA GLU A 645 33.34 -8.17 8.43
C GLU A 645 31.92 -7.72 8.08
N ARG A 646 31.80 -6.48 7.63
CA ARG A 646 30.56 -5.91 7.10
C ARG A 646 30.67 -5.70 5.61
N PHE A 647 29.57 -5.92 4.91
CA PHE A 647 29.50 -5.70 3.47
C PHE A 647 28.67 -4.44 3.20
N TYR A 648 29.19 -3.59 2.32
CA TYR A 648 28.59 -2.32 1.90
C TYR A 648 28.33 -2.36 0.42
N ARG A 649 27.20 -1.78 -0.02
CA ARG A 649 26.84 -1.73 -1.43
C ARG A 649 27.55 -0.59 -2.13
N ALA A 650 28.02 -0.83 -3.36
CA ALA A 650 28.55 0.21 -4.22
C ALA A 650 28.28 -0.09 -5.69
N TYR A 651 28.28 0.96 -6.52
CA TYR A 651 28.14 0.84 -7.95
C TYR A 651 29.51 0.91 -8.63
N VAL A 652 29.75 -0.05 -9.53
CA VAL A 652 30.94 -0.07 -10.40
C VAL A 652 30.47 0.03 -11.84
N ARG A 653 30.91 1.09 -12.51
CA ARG A 653 30.68 1.32 -13.93
C ARG A 653 31.83 0.76 -14.73
N VAL A 654 31.55 -0.08 -15.70
CA VAL A 654 32.54 -0.66 -16.63
C VAL A 654 32.12 -0.32 -18.04
N LEU A 655 33.00 0.37 -18.77
CA LEU A 655 32.85 0.61 -20.20
C LEU A 655 33.67 -0.41 -20.96
N VAL A 656 33.06 -1.10 -21.89
CA VAL A 656 33.67 -2.19 -22.64
C VAL A 656 33.40 -2.08 -24.14
N GLU A 657 34.31 -2.59 -24.96
CA GLU A 657 34.01 -2.93 -26.34
C GLU A 657 33.08 -4.15 -26.36
N ASP A 658 31.93 -4.05 -27.00
CA ASP A 658 30.94 -5.13 -27.04
C ASP A 658 31.49 -6.35 -27.78
N ARG A 659 31.52 -7.49 -27.12
CA ARG A 659 31.84 -8.78 -27.71
C ARG A 659 31.16 -9.92 -26.95
N PRO A 660 30.87 -11.05 -27.64
CA PRO A 660 30.31 -12.22 -26.99
C PRO A 660 31.17 -12.67 -25.77
N GLY A 661 30.54 -12.87 -24.62
CA GLY A 661 31.16 -13.40 -23.42
C GLY A 661 31.80 -12.34 -22.50
N ILE A 662 31.88 -11.06 -22.86
CA ILE A 662 32.51 -10.02 -22.02
C ILE A 662 31.91 -9.90 -20.63
N LEU A 663 30.60 -10.03 -20.50
CA LEU A 663 29.92 -10.01 -19.21
C LEU A 663 30.33 -11.21 -18.36
N ALA A 664 30.50 -12.39 -18.96
CA ALA A 664 30.94 -13.60 -18.24
C ALA A 664 32.38 -13.44 -17.73
N ASP A 665 33.26 -12.86 -18.54
CA ASP A 665 34.66 -12.60 -18.15
C ASP A 665 34.71 -11.64 -16.96
N ILE A 666 33.92 -10.55 -16.98
CA ILE A 666 33.85 -9.59 -15.88
C ILE A 666 33.27 -10.27 -14.63
N ALA A 667 32.15 -11.00 -14.76
CA ALA A 667 31.52 -11.70 -13.64
C ALA A 667 32.46 -12.73 -13.00
N SER A 668 33.29 -13.41 -13.79
CA SER A 668 34.32 -14.34 -13.31
C SER A 668 35.35 -13.65 -12.43
N ILE A 669 35.73 -12.41 -12.78
CA ILE A 669 36.65 -11.60 -11.94
C ILE A 669 35.98 -11.23 -10.60
N PHE A 670 34.72 -10.84 -10.61
CA PHE A 670 33.97 -10.59 -9.38
C PHE A 670 33.94 -11.83 -8.48
N ALA A 671 33.65 -13.00 -9.06
CA ALA A 671 33.63 -14.27 -8.34
C ALA A 671 35.01 -14.62 -7.75
N THR A 672 36.09 -14.47 -8.53
CA THR A 672 37.48 -14.75 -8.05
C THR A 672 37.92 -13.79 -6.93
N GLN A 673 37.38 -12.58 -6.89
CA GLN A 673 37.63 -11.62 -5.82
C GLN A 673 36.63 -11.76 -4.66
N LYS A 674 35.75 -12.78 -4.67
CA LYS A 674 34.69 -13.02 -3.68
C LYS A 674 33.77 -11.81 -3.49
N VAL A 675 33.50 -11.05 -4.55
CA VAL A 675 32.60 -9.92 -4.57
C VAL A 675 31.25 -10.39 -5.07
N ASN A 676 30.21 -10.22 -4.24
CA ASN A 676 28.83 -10.58 -4.59
C ASN A 676 28.21 -9.52 -5.49
N ILE A 677 27.70 -9.92 -6.67
CA ILE A 677 26.97 -9.06 -7.61
C ILE A 677 25.50 -9.12 -7.25
N MET A 678 24.91 -7.99 -6.90
CA MET A 678 23.48 -7.88 -6.58
C MET A 678 22.62 -7.64 -7.83
N SER A 679 23.08 -6.77 -8.71
CA SER A 679 22.41 -6.47 -9.99
C SER A 679 23.40 -6.00 -11.03
N VAL A 680 23.06 -6.22 -12.30
CA VAL A 680 23.79 -5.71 -13.46
C VAL A 680 22.79 -5.04 -14.39
N ASN A 681 23.07 -3.79 -14.78
CA ASN A 681 22.33 -3.08 -15.80
C ASN A 681 23.29 -2.81 -16.96
N SER A 682 22.86 -3.11 -18.18
CA SER A 682 23.62 -2.79 -19.39
C SER A 682 22.92 -1.66 -20.17
N LYS A 683 23.73 -0.82 -20.79
CA LYS A 683 23.28 0.27 -21.66
C LYS A 683 24.28 0.42 -22.80
N ASP A 684 23.77 0.43 -24.04
CA ASP A 684 24.58 0.73 -25.20
C ASP A 684 24.84 2.24 -25.24
N ILE A 685 26.11 2.65 -25.30
CA ILE A 685 26.51 4.05 -25.44
C ILE A 685 26.61 4.40 -26.91
N ASP A 686 27.25 3.55 -27.71
CA ASP A 686 27.29 3.63 -29.15
C ASP A 686 27.38 2.23 -29.79
N ALA A 687 27.64 2.15 -31.11
CA ALA A 687 27.66 0.85 -31.82
C ALA A 687 28.80 -0.11 -31.41
N VAL A 688 29.78 0.35 -30.63
CA VAL A 688 30.98 -0.40 -30.25
C VAL A 688 31.16 -0.48 -28.74
N ILE A 689 30.68 0.54 -27.99
CA ILE A 689 30.91 0.64 -26.55
C ILE A 689 29.61 0.38 -25.78
N GLN A 690 29.69 -0.58 -24.88
CA GLN A 690 28.62 -0.91 -23.93
C GLN A 690 29.02 -0.52 -22.50
N GLU A 691 28.09 0.02 -21.75
CA GLU A 691 28.21 0.33 -20.33
C GLU A 691 27.56 -0.79 -19.50
N PHE A 692 28.32 -1.39 -18.60
CA PHE A 692 27.78 -2.23 -17.54
C PHE A 692 27.85 -1.49 -16.21
N LEU A 693 26.73 -1.42 -15.51
CA LEU A 693 26.62 -0.88 -14.16
C LEU A 693 26.33 -2.04 -13.20
N PHE A 694 27.35 -2.42 -12.44
CA PHE A 694 27.28 -3.47 -11.42
C PHE A 694 26.93 -2.84 -10.06
N GLU A 695 25.89 -3.34 -9.40
CA GLU A 695 25.66 -3.15 -7.97
C GLU A 695 26.25 -4.35 -7.25
N ALA A 696 27.25 -4.12 -6.40
CA ALA A 696 27.98 -5.19 -5.73
C ALA A 696 28.29 -4.86 -4.27
N GLU A 697 28.61 -5.88 -3.48
CA GLU A 697 28.90 -5.78 -2.06
C GLU A 697 30.41 -5.85 -1.81
N PHE A 698 30.91 -4.87 -1.06
CA PHE A 698 32.34 -4.73 -0.72
C PHE A 698 32.54 -4.62 0.78
N SER A 699 33.55 -5.30 1.33
CA SER A 699 33.94 -5.13 2.73
C SER A 699 34.76 -3.86 2.97
N SER A 700 35.54 -3.40 1.96
CA SER A 700 36.38 -2.20 2.06
C SER A 700 36.64 -1.56 0.70
N ILE A 701 37.17 -0.31 0.76
CA ILE A 701 37.64 0.40 -0.45
C ILE A 701 38.79 -0.33 -1.13
N GLU A 702 39.64 -1.03 -0.37
CA GLU A 702 40.76 -1.80 -0.92
C GLU A 702 40.29 -2.96 -1.77
N MET A 703 39.26 -3.67 -1.32
CA MET A 703 38.63 -4.74 -2.09
C MET A 703 38.06 -4.21 -3.41
N ALA A 704 37.39 -3.05 -3.37
CA ALA A 704 36.88 -2.42 -4.57
C ALA A 704 37.99 -1.99 -5.53
N LYS A 705 39.08 -1.42 -5.02
CA LYS A 705 40.27 -1.07 -5.83
C LYS A 705 40.90 -2.28 -6.50
N LYS A 706 41.11 -3.37 -5.75
CA LYS A 706 41.68 -4.64 -6.29
C LYS A 706 40.83 -5.20 -7.40
N LEU A 707 39.49 -5.19 -7.22
CA LEU A 707 38.57 -5.63 -8.26
C LEU A 707 38.69 -4.78 -9.52
N MET A 708 38.63 -3.43 -9.38
CA MET A 708 38.69 -2.52 -10.52
C MET A 708 40.02 -2.63 -11.30
N ILE A 709 41.14 -2.87 -10.63
CA ILE A 709 42.43 -3.09 -11.29
C ILE A 709 42.39 -4.34 -12.16
N LYS A 710 41.83 -5.44 -11.63
CA LYS A 710 41.72 -6.71 -12.39
C LYS A 710 40.72 -6.62 -13.55
N VAL A 711 39.62 -5.92 -13.39
CA VAL A 711 38.66 -5.69 -14.46
C VAL A 711 39.27 -4.82 -15.57
N ARG A 712 40.06 -3.78 -15.21
CA ARG A 712 40.79 -2.95 -16.19
C ARG A 712 41.85 -3.71 -16.96
N ALA A 713 42.37 -4.81 -16.42
CA ALA A 713 43.36 -5.66 -17.11
C ALA A 713 42.80 -6.46 -18.28
N LEU A 714 41.45 -6.54 -18.44
CA LEU A 714 40.84 -7.15 -19.60
C LEU A 714 40.99 -6.25 -20.83
N LYS A 715 41.45 -6.82 -21.94
CA LYS A 715 41.76 -6.07 -23.18
C LYS A 715 40.56 -5.29 -23.75
N SER A 716 39.36 -5.77 -23.52
CA SER A 716 38.12 -5.14 -24.02
C SER A 716 37.51 -4.12 -23.06
N VAL A 717 38.15 -3.82 -21.93
CA VAL A 717 37.66 -2.85 -20.93
C VAL A 717 38.32 -1.51 -21.18
N THR A 718 37.57 -0.52 -21.59
CA THR A 718 38.01 0.86 -21.81
C THR A 718 38.13 1.63 -20.51
N SER A 719 37.19 1.42 -19.58
CA SER A 719 37.15 2.11 -18.29
C SER A 719 36.43 1.28 -17.24
N CYS A 720 36.93 1.34 -16.01
CA CYS A 720 36.26 0.75 -14.83
C CYS A 720 36.37 1.73 -13.66
N THR A 721 35.24 2.27 -13.20
CA THR A 721 35.20 3.29 -12.17
C THR A 721 34.10 3.03 -11.16
N ARG A 722 34.33 3.37 -9.91
CA ARG A 722 33.28 3.36 -8.89
C ARG A 722 32.49 4.66 -8.95
N ILE A 723 31.16 4.58 -8.93
CA ILE A 723 30.28 5.73 -8.89
C ILE A 723 29.99 6.09 -7.42
N VAL A 724 30.35 7.30 -7.03
CA VAL A 724 30.13 7.83 -5.68
C VAL A 724 28.90 8.74 -5.61
N ASN A 725 28.44 9.26 -6.76
CA ASN A 725 27.23 10.10 -6.85
C ASN A 725 26.23 9.43 -7.79
N ASP A 726 25.00 9.28 -7.37
CA ASP A 726 23.95 8.72 -8.21
C ASP A 726 23.60 9.69 -9.34
N GLU A 727 24.09 9.40 -10.53
CA GLU A 727 23.76 10.15 -11.75
C GLU A 727 22.36 9.78 -12.29
N ARG A 728 21.69 8.77 -11.70
CA ARG A 728 20.33 8.38 -12.11
C ARG A 728 19.29 9.49 -11.92
N SER A 729 19.50 10.39 -10.95
CA SER A 729 18.59 11.51 -10.72
C SER A 729 18.53 12.53 -11.86
N LYS A 730 19.46 12.48 -12.83
CA LYS A 730 19.43 13.31 -14.02
C LYS A 730 18.68 12.66 -15.18
N ASN A 731 18.73 11.32 -15.32
CA ASN A 731 18.10 10.60 -16.44
C ASN A 731 16.63 10.23 -16.18
N GLU A 732 16.17 10.18 -14.91
CA GLU A 732 14.75 10.02 -14.60
C GLU A 732 13.93 11.32 -14.79
N LYS A 733 14.60 12.49 -14.96
CA LYS A 733 13.94 13.75 -15.31
C LYS A 733 13.86 14.01 -16.83
N THR A 734 14.49 13.16 -17.64
CA THR A 734 14.53 13.31 -19.11
C THR A 734 14.10 12.07 -19.90
N SER A 735 13.50 11.07 -19.23
CA SER A 735 12.88 9.94 -19.92
C SER A 735 11.42 9.73 -19.50
#